data_72003754e5dbc9957e00b2ab58cd1e04
#
_entry.id   72003754e5dbc9957e00b2ab58cd1e04
#
_cell.length_a   1.000
_cell.length_b   1.000
_cell.length_c   1.000
_cell.angle_alpha   90.00
_cell.angle_beta   90.00
_cell.angle_gamma   90.00
#
_symmetry.space_group_name_H-M   'P 1'
#
loop_
_entity.id
_entity.type
_entity.pdbx_description
1 polymer ?
#
loop_
_entity_poly.entity_id
_entity_poly.type
_entity_poly.pdbx_seq_one_letter_code
_entity_poly.pdbx_strand_id
1 'polypeptide(L)'
;VSAIVVGIGYPWVVNTFQVRPNQLALEREYYQRGIDMTQAAYGIDGLEKTNFEAVTDVEQNQLREDAATTAQIRIMDPTVISPTVRQLEQYRSYYQFQDPLDVDRYARDGVSQDTVVSVRELNIDQLGAAASWQNTTLVYTHGYGMVVAKGNDRTTDGDPVFLERGIPASGFLSDQEDFEPRVYFGEYSPTYSIVGAPEDTDPIELDYPSGADGASETKTTFTGDGGPSIGSVFNRLIYALKFQSEQILFSDYVNEDSQILYDRDPSARVQKAAPYLTLDSDPYPSVVDGRVVWIIDGYTLSANYPYSTTVSLQQAISDSNTTAQRFALDNINYIRNSVKATVDAYDGSVTLYAWDDEDPVLQSWQNVYPSTVKPISEMSGDLMSHVRYPTDLFKVQRYALGVYHVDDAQSFYQRDNAWQTPNDPQADTVLQPPYYLTMQMPGQEAPTYSMFTSFIPSSEGTASRNVLMGYLAVDSNAGSEAGVKSPDYGKLRMLVVDADTTIPGPGQVQNTFNSDPLISSQINLLKQGQSEVINGNLLTLPVGGGLLYVQPVFVQASSGTQLPQLQKVLVAFGNEVAFEDTLNEALDVLFGGDSGVDTGDADVTPTPGPTPAPTPGEPTPEPTDPAEPPADEYQAALVEAQQAMLDRQAALQAGDWTAYGEADERLTAAVEKLIALGEQ
;
A
#
# COMPACT_ATOMS: atom_id res chain seq x y z
N VAL A 1 -22.62 49.40 -33.07
CA VAL A 1 -23.74 48.50 -33.46
C VAL A 1 -23.22 47.44 -34.43
N SER A 2 -22.54 47.78 -35.56
CA SER A 2 -22.02 46.79 -36.52
C SER A 2 -21.05 45.77 -35.89
N ALA A 3 -20.16 46.18 -35.01
CA ALA A 3 -19.24 45.26 -34.31
C ALA A 3 -20.00 44.25 -33.42
N ILE A 4 -21.11 44.65 -32.78
CA ILE A 4 -21.95 43.75 -31.99
C ILE A 4 -22.71 42.77 -32.87
N VAL A 5 -23.26 43.26 -33.98
CA VAL A 5 -24.02 42.43 -34.95
C VAL A 5 -23.10 41.39 -35.61
N VAL A 6 -21.92 41.79 -36.05
CA VAL A 6 -20.96 40.89 -36.72
C VAL A 6 -20.19 40.05 -35.74
N GLY A 7 -19.80 40.60 -34.58
CA GLY A 7 -18.97 39.89 -33.58
C GLY A 7 -19.76 39.00 -32.65
N ILE A 8 -21.06 39.25 -32.41
CA ILE A 8 -21.89 38.47 -31.49
C ILE A 8 -23.13 37.89 -32.18
N GLY A 9 -23.87 38.75 -32.91
CA GLY A 9 -25.15 38.37 -33.52
C GLY A 9 -24.98 37.33 -34.63
N TYR A 10 -24.07 37.54 -35.55
CA TYR A 10 -23.83 36.61 -36.64
C TYR A 10 -23.32 35.26 -36.18
N PRO A 11 -22.30 35.15 -35.31
CA PRO A 11 -21.88 33.87 -34.74
C PRO A 11 -23.01 33.17 -33.98
N TRP A 12 -23.84 33.92 -33.24
CA TRP A 12 -24.98 33.34 -32.51
C TRP A 12 -26.02 32.74 -33.47
N VAL A 13 -26.37 33.45 -34.56
CA VAL A 13 -27.31 32.95 -35.59
C VAL A 13 -26.74 31.69 -36.25
N VAL A 14 -25.49 31.73 -36.72
CA VAL A 14 -24.84 30.58 -37.35
C VAL A 14 -24.78 29.39 -36.39
N ASN A 15 -24.34 29.62 -35.16
CA ASN A 15 -24.27 28.56 -34.16
C ASN A 15 -25.66 27.95 -33.87
N THR A 16 -26.69 28.80 -33.64
CA THR A 16 -28.01 28.32 -33.22
C THR A 16 -28.77 27.61 -34.33
N PHE A 17 -28.71 28.13 -35.58
CA PHE A 17 -29.53 27.63 -36.66
C PHE A 17 -28.83 26.77 -37.70
N GLN A 18 -27.51 26.80 -37.75
CA GLN A 18 -26.72 26.00 -38.69
C GLN A 18 -25.86 24.95 -38.00
N VAL A 19 -25.10 25.33 -36.95
CA VAL A 19 -24.16 24.42 -36.30
C VAL A 19 -24.90 23.45 -35.39
N ARG A 20 -25.64 23.92 -34.37
CA ARG A 20 -26.32 23.06 -33.41
C ARG A 20 -27.20 21.97 -34.02
N PRO A 21 -28.02 22.23 -35.06
CA PRO A 21 -28.82 21.14 -35.68
C PRO A 21 -28.00 20.09 -36.41
N ASN A 22 -26.75 20.44 -36.82
CA ASN A 22 -25.85 19.61 -37.59
C ASN A 22 -24.47 19.45 -36.88
N GLN A 23 -24.45 19.55 -35.57
CA GLN A 23 -23.23 19.73 -34.80
C GLN A 23 -22.22 18.62 -35.06
N LEU A 24 -22.63 17.37 -34.99
CA LEU A 24 -21.74 16.21 -35.24
C LEU A 24 -21.10 16.27 -36.62
N ALA A 25 -21.88 16.62 -37.66
CA ALA A 25 -21.36 16.65 -39.03
C ALA A 25 -20.39 17.81 -39.28
N LEU A 26 -20.61 18.96 -38.65
CA LEU A 26 -19.82 20.18 -38.86
C LEU A 26 -18.60 20.26 -37.92
N GLU A 27 -18.68 19.64 -36.72
CA GLU A 27 -17.64 19.72 -35.72
C GLU A 27 -16.86 18.40 -35.58
N ARG A 28 -17.18 17.37 -36.37
CA ARG A 28 -16.58 16.03 -36.29
C ARG A 28 -15.05 16.06 -36.27
N GLU A 29 -14.43 16.85 -37.11
CA GLU A 29 -12.98 16.98 -37.20
C GLU A 29 -12.39 17.60 -35.93
N TYR A 30 -13.10 18.53 -35.29
CA TYR A 30 -12.66 19.14 -34.03
C TYR A 30 -12.81 18.18 -32.86
N TYR A 31 -13.89 17.37 -32.80
CA TYR A 31 -14.04 16.33 -31.83
C TYR A 31 -12.92 15.30 -31.96
N GLN A 32 -12.62 14.85 -33.20
CA GLN A 32 -11.52 13.90 -33.41
C GLN A 32 -10.18 14.48 -32.96
N ARG A 33 -9.86 15.72 -33.28
CA ARG A 33 -8.64 16.38 -32.79
C ARG A 33 -8.63 16.49 -31.26
N GLY A 34 -9.78 16.76 -30.67
CA GLY A 34 -9.90 16.78 -29.19
C GLY A 34 -9.62 15.45 -28.56
N ILE A 35 -10.10 14.34 -29.15
CA ILE A 35 -9.82 12.98 -28.72
C ILE A 35 -8.32 12.70 -28.84
N ASP A 36 -7.76 12.81 -30.03
CA ASP A 36 -6.37 12.47 -30.34
C ASP A 36 -5.38 13.27 -29.44
N MET A 37 -5.64 14.59 -29.33
CA MET A 37 -4.76 15.46 -28.51
C MET A 37 -4.92 15.24 -27.01
N THR A 38 -6.13 14.89 -26.54
CA THR A 38 -6.33 14.54 -25.13
C THR A 38 -5.65 13.23 -24.82
N GLN A 39 -5.82 12.23 -25.67
CA GLN A 39 -5.15 10.93 -25.49
C GLN A 39 -3.63 11.10 -25.46
N ALA A 40 -3.05 11.85 -26.40
CA ALA A 40 -1.62 12.14 -26.40
C ALA A 40 -1.17 12.95 -25.18
N ALA A 41 -1.95 13.94 -24.73
CA ALA A 41 -1.59 14.81 -23.60
C ALA A 41 -1.55 14.08 -22.25
N TYR A 42 -2.40 13.09 -22.08
CA TYR A 42 -2.48 12.28 -20.87
C TYR A 42 -1.73 10.93 -20.98
N GLY A 43 -1.07 10.66 -22.12
CA GLY A 43 -0.33 9.42 -22.36
C GLY A 43 -1.22 8.18 -22.37
N ILE A 44 -2.41 8.28 -22.95
CA ILE A 44 -3.37 7.19 -23.09
C ILE A 44 -3.60 6.78 -24.55
N ASP A 45 -2.86 7.35 -25.47
CA ASP A 45 -2.89 7.06 -26.91
C ASP A 45 -2.34 5.66 -27.27
N GLY A 46 -1.51 5.09 -26.39
CA GLY A 46 -0.99 3.72 -26.48
C GLY A 46 -1.86 2.65 -25.81
N LEU A 47 -3.14 2.95 -25.48
CA LEU A 47 -4.03 2.03 -24.78
C LEU A 47 -4.34 0.78 -25.60
N GLU A 48 -3.96 -0.41 -25.08
CA GLU A 48 -4.34 -1.70 -25.67
C GLU A 48 -5.73 -2.12 -25.19
N LYS A 49 -6.69 -2.23 -26.12
CA LYS A 49 -8.06 -2.64 -25.81
C LYS A 49 -8.28 -4.09 -26.25
N THR A 50 -8.82 -4.90 -25.34
CA THR A 50 -9.20 -6.29 -25.60
C THR A 50 -10.66 -6.49 -25.23
N ASN A 51 -11.46 -7.01 -26.15
CA ASN A 51 -12.82 -7.44 -25.81
C ASN A 51 -12.72 -8.64 -24.90
N PHE A 52 -13.46 -8.60 -23.81
CA PHE A 52 -13.43 -9.61 -22.76
C PHE A 52 -14.79 -10.29 -22.60
N GLU A 53 -14.88 -11.49 -23.16
CA GLU A 53 -16.04 -12.40 -22.99
C GLU A 53 -15.86 -13.13 -21.66
N ALA A 54 -16.25 -12.47 -20.56
CA ALA A 54 -16.02 -13.01 -19.23
C ALA A 54 -16.86 -14.27 -18.98
N VAL A 55 -16.21 -15.32 -18.52
CA VAL A 55 -16.86 -16.54 -18.00
C VAL A 55 -17.48 -16.24 -16.64
N THR A 56 -18.69 -16.73 -16.40
CA THR A 56 -19.42 -16.56 -15.13
C THR A 56 -19.70 -17.88 -14.41
N ASP A 57 -19.52 -19.00 -15.09
CA ASP A 57 -19.69 -20.33 -14.51
C ASP A 57 -18.39 -20.79 -13.86
N VAL A 58 -18.50 -21.55 -12.77
CA VAL A 58 -17.37 -22.11 -12.02
C VAL A 58 -17.13 -23.56 -12.39
N GLU A 59 -15.86 -23.92 -12.60
CA GLU A 59 -15.44 -25.30 -12.91
C GLU A 59 -14.23 -25.69 -12.04
N GLN A 60 -14.12 -27.00 -11.75
CA GLN A 60 -12.94 -27.50 -11.02
C GLN A 60 -11.64 -27.25 -11.79
N ASN A 61 -10.57 -26.91 -11.08
CA ASN A 61 -9.25 -26.60 -11.62
C ASN A 61 -9.21 -25.40 -12.60
N GLN A 62 -10.22 -24.56 -12.61
CA GLN A 62 -10.34 -23.42 -13.53
C GLN A 62 -9.20 -22.40 -13.37
N LEU A 63 -8.66 -22.24 -12.15
CA LEU A 63 -7.59 -21.27 -11.86
C LEU A 63 -6.19 -21.81 -12.09
N ARG A 64 -6.00 -23.04 -12.57
CA ARG A 64 -4.69 -23.67 -12.71
C ARG A 64 -3.70 -22.87 -13.57
N GLU A 65 -4.19 -22.23 -14.62
CA GLU A 65 -3.35 -21.41 -15.50
C GLU A 65 -3.01 -20.03 -14.87
N ASP A 66 -3.79 -19.62 -13.86
CA ASP A 66 -3.63 -18.35 -13.14
C ASP A 66 -2.90 -18.52 -11.79
N ALA A 67 -2.30 -19.67 -11.53
CA ALA A 67 -1.66 -19.99 -10.24
C ALA A 67 -0.61 -18.94 -9.80
N ALA A 68 0.12 -18.36 -10.73
CA ALA A 68 1.11 -17.34 -10.43
C ALA A 68 0.49 -15.98 -10.02
N THR A 69 -0.73 -15.68 -10.50
CA THR A 69 -1.51 -14.51 -10.06
C THR A 69 -2.17 -14.77 -8.72
N THR A 70 -2.83 -15.93 -8.56
CA THR A 70 -3.55 -16.27 -7.34
C THR A 70 -2.63 -16.38 -6.13
N ALA A 71 -1.39 -16.84 -6.31
CA ALA A 71 -0.35 -16.88 -5.27
C ALA A 71 0.13 -15.49 -4.81
N GLN A 72 -0.21 -14.41 -5.51
CA GLN A 72 0.15 -13.04 -5.12
C GLN A 72 -1.05 -12.23 -4.60
N ILE A 73 -2.26 -12.82 -4.58
CA ILE A 73 -3.46 -12.10 -4.12
C ILE A 73 -3.25 -11.62 -2.69
N ARG A 74 -3.28 -10.29 -2.52
CA ARG A 74 -3.04 -9.66 -1.24
C ARG A 74 -4.26 -9.77 -0.34
N ILE A 75 -4.12 -10.49 0.78
CA ILE A 75 -5.09 -10.59 1.87
C ILE A 75 -4.73 -9.73 3.08
N MET A 76 -3.44 -9.32 3.20
CA MET A 76 -2.99 -8.33 4.17
C MET A 76 -3.21 -6.93 3.62
N ASP A 77 -4.30 -6.29 4.03
CA ASP A 77 -4.71 -4.97 3.55
C ASP A 77 -3.92 -3.85 4.23
N PRO A 78 -3.09 -3.07 3.49
CA PRO A 78 -2.27 -2.02 4.07
C PRO A 78 -3.08 -0.89 4.73
N THR A 79 -4.35 -0.71 4.37
CA THR A 79 -5.23 0.29 4.98
C THR A 79 -5.83 -0.17 6.31
N VAL A 80 -5.84 -1.48 6.56
CA VAL A 80 -6.46 -2.08 7.76
C VAL A 80 -5.42 -2.51 8.77
N ILE A 81 -4.27 -3.08 8.35
CA ILE A 81 -3.30 -3.70 9.26
C ILE A 81 -2.29 -2.71 9.88
N SER A 82 -2.33 -1.41 9.56
CA SER A 82 -1.43 -0.41 10.15
C SER A 82 -1.47 -0.42 11.71
N PRO A 83 -2.64 -0.48 12.38
CA PRO A 83 -2.70 -0.63 13.83
C PRO A 83 -2.06 -1.93 14.34
N THR A 84 -2.19 -3.04 13.60
CA THR A 84 -1.59 -4.33 13.95
C THR A 84 -0.07 -4.26 13.88
N VAL A 85 0.49 -3.73 12.79
CA VAL A 85 1.93 -3.52 12.65
C VAL A 85 2.44 -2.61 13.77
N ARG A 86 1.73 -1.53 14.07
CA ARG A 86 2.06 -0.64 15.19
C ARG A 86 2.09 -1.39 16.51
N GLN A 87 1.07 -2.18 16.82
CA GLN A 87 1.00 -2.92 18.09
C GLN A 87 2.12 -3.95 18.22
N LEU A 88 2.48 -4.64 17.14
CA LEU A 88 3.48 -5.69 17.15
C LEU A 88 4.92 -5.16 17.07
N GLU A 89 5.16 -4.05 16.38
CA GLU A 89 6.49 -3.61 15.99
C GLU A 89 6.88 -2.19 16.46
N GLN A 90 6.00 -1.49 17.20
CA GLN A 90 6.30 -0.13 17.65
C GLN A 90 7.36 -0.08 18.76
N TYR A 91 7.41 -1.07 19.65
CA TYR A 91 8.30 -1.21 20.82
C TYR A 91 8.27 -0.04 21.80
N ARG A 92 8.24 1.20 21.31
CA ARG A 92 8.17 2.45 22.10
C ARG A 92 7.19 3.43 21.46
N SER A 93 6.53 4.24 22.28
CA SER A 93 5.52 5.20 21.82
C SER A 93 6.05 6.27 20.86
N TYR A 94 7.35 6.57 20.92
CA TYR A 94 7.98 7.53 20.03
C TYR A 94 8.34 6.99 18.64
N TYR A 95 8.08 5.69 18.35
CA TYR A 95 8.13 5.17 16.99
C TYR A 95 6.74 5.20 16.36
N GLN A 96 6.71 5.46 15.07
CA GLN A 96 5.48 5.52 14.28
C GLN A 96 5.70 4.87 12.92
N PHE A 97 4.63 4.32 12.36
CA PHE A 97 4.56 3.77 11.00
C PHE A 97 3.58 4.60 10.17
N GLN A 98 3.71 4.54 8.84
CA GLN A 98 2.75 5.16 7.93
C GLN A 98 1.34 4.58 8.14
N ASP A 99 0.34 5.37 7.76
CA ASP A 99 -1.06 4.98 7.79
C ASP A 99 -1.79 5.67 6.62
N PRO A 100 -2.13 4.94 5.57
CA PRO A 100 -1.93 3.50 5.34
C PRO A 100 -0.46 3.08 5.19
N LEU A 101 -0.20 1.76 5.25
CA LEU A 101 1.12 1.19 4.95
C LEU A 101 1.34 1.19 3.44
N ASP A 102 2.60 1.12 3.02
CA ASP A 102 2.99 0.99 1.62
C ASP A 102 2.99 -0.45 1.13
N VAL A 103 3.10 -0.61 -0.17
CA VAL A 103 3.30 -1.90 -0.84
C VAL A 103 4.53 -1.85 -1.72
N ASP A 104 5.29 -2.93 -1.73
CA ASP A 104 6.46 -3.10 -2.56
C ASP A 104 6.63 -4.58 -2.96
N ARG A 105 7.65 -4.90 -3.71
CA ARG A 105 7.99 -6.26 -4.10
C ARG A 105 9.48 -6.52 -3.87
N TYR A 106 9.78 -7.69 -3.33
CA TYR A 106 11.14 -8.14 -3.09
C TYR A 106 11.38 -9.49 -3.75
N ALA A 107 12.52 -9.63 -4.44
CA ALA A 107 12.92 -10.90 -5.00
C ALA A 107 13.55 -11.80 -3.91
N ARG A 108 12.95 -12.99 -3.69
CA ARG A 108 13.48 -14.01 -2.78
C ARG A 108 13.57 -15.33 -3.52
N ASP A 109 14.71 -15.99 -3.45
CA ASP A 109 14.94 -17.29 -4.11
C ASP A 109 14.57 -17.29 -5.61
N GLY A 110 14.70 -16.14 -6.27
CA GLY A 110 14.37 -15.94 -7.68
C GLY A 110 12.88 -15.73 -7.99
N VAL A 111 12.03 -15.61 -6.96
CA VAL A 111 10.61 -15.30 -7.09
C VAL A 111 10.33 -13.90 -6.52
N SER A 112 9.62 -13.08 -7.27
CA SER A 112 9.13 -11.78 -6.78
C SER A 112 7.93 -12.00 -5.86
N GLN A 113 8.00 -11.46 -4.64
CA GLN A 113 6.97 -11.53 -3.63
C GLN A 113 6.38 -10.14 -3.38
N ASP A 114 5.07 -10.00 -3.55
CA ASP A 114 4.36 -8.78 -3.17
C ASP A 114 4.29 -8.67 -1.63
N THR A 115 4.64 -7.50 -1.12
CA THR A 115 4.79 -7.25 0.32
C THR A 115 4.06 -5.99 0.75
N VAL A 116 3.75 -5.92 2.05
CA VAL A 116 3.34 -4.71 2.74
C VAL A 116 4.53 -4.21 3.54
N VAL A 117 4.84 -2.94 3.40
CA VAL A 117 6.06 -2.35 3.95
C VAL A 117 5.77 -1.08 4.73
N SER A 118 6.62 -0.77 5.72
CA SER A 118 6.60 0.51 6.40
C SER A 118 7.93 0.78 7.10
N VAL A 119 8.34 2.03 7.12
CA VAL A 119 9.50 2.49 7.87
C VAL A 119 9.10 2.79 9.30
N ARG A 120 9.93 2.38 10.27
CA ARG A 120 9.74 2.75 11.67
C ARG A 120 10.37 4.13 11.90
N GLU A 121 9.55 5.16 11.79
CA GLU A 121 9.96 6.55 11.93
C GLU A 121 9.89 7.06 13.36
N LEU A 122 10.55 8.17 13.61
CA LEU A 122 10.56 8.85 14.91
C LEU A 122 9.44 9.89 14.98
N ASN A 123 8.59 9.80 16.00
CA ASN A 123 7.58 10.79 16.35
C ASN A 123 7.86 11.37 17.75
N ILE A 124 8.54 12.51 17.81
CA ILE A 124 8.92 13.16 19.06
C ILE A 124 7.72 13.71 19.87
N ASP A 125 6.58 13.94 19.25
CA ASP A 125 5.37 14.41 19.94
C ASP A 125 4.86 13.38 20.95
N GLN A 126 5.23 12.11 20.79
CA GLN A 126 4.89 11.03 21.68
C GLN A 126 5.83 10.87 22.88
N LEU A 127 6.86 11.69 23.01
CA LEU A 127 7.78 11.65 24.15
C LEU A 127 7.15 12.11 25.48
N GLY A 128 6.05 12.87 25.41
CA GLY A 128 5.33 13.31 26.61
C GLY A 128 6.20 14.10 27.59
N ALA A 129 6.30 13.62 28.82
CA ALA A 129 7.11 14.27 29.87
C ALA A 129 8.63 14.24 29.60
N ALA A 130 9.11 13.38 28.72
CA ALA A 130 10.52 13.31 28.32
C ALA A 130 10.90 14.33 27.22
N ALA A 131 9.98 15.11 26.68
CA ALA A 131 10.17 16.07 25.59
C ALA A 131 10.94 17.32 26.07
N SER A 132 12.18 17.17 26.51
CA SER A 132 13.10 18.32 26.68
C SER A 132 13.77 18.70 25.36
N TRP A 133 14.27 19.93 25.23
CA TRP A 133 14.99 20.34 24.03
C TRP A 133 16.15 19.39 23.71
N GLN A 134 16.91 18.98 24.73
CA GLN A 134 18.00 18.02 24.54
C GLN A 134 17.51 16.71 23.96
N ASN A 135 16.44 16.14 24.53
CA ASN A 135 15.91 14.86 24.07
C ASN A 135 15.37 14.97 22.64
N THR A 136 14.57 15.97 22.33
CA THR A 136 13.93 16.13 21.02
C THR A 136 14.89 16.57 19.92
N THR A 137 16.09 17.06 20.28
CA THR A 137 17.04 17.62 19.30
C THR A 137 18.33 16.83 19.16
N LEU A 138 18.83 16.22 20.25
CA LEU A 138 20.16 15.61 20.31
C LEU A 138 20.12 14.11 20.61
N VAL A 139 19.08 13.62 21.30
CA VAL A 139 18.97 12.21 21.72
C VAL A 139 18.09 11.40 20.77
N TYR A 140 16.86 11.83 20.57
CA TYR A 140 15.93 11.18 19.65
C TYR A 140 16.02 11.84 18.28
N THR A 141 16.97 11.37 17.46
CA THR A 141 17.35 12.01 16.19
C THR A 141 16.83 11.24 14.97
N HIS A 142 16.55 9.94 15.08
CA HIS A 142 16.23 9.08 13.95
C HIS A 142 15.28 7.95 14.35
N GLY A 143 14.57 7.42 13.36
CA GLY A 143 13.84 6.15 13.40
C GLY A 143 14.78 4.97 13.15
N TYR A 144 14.25 3.73 13.18
CA TYR A 144 15.08 2.54 13.09
C TYR A 144 14.39 1.36 12.36
N GLY A 145 14.96 1.01 11.23
CA GLY A 145 14.57 -0.18 10.46
C GLY A 145 13.29 -0.01 9.64
N MET A 146 13.06 -1.00 8.85
CA MET A 146 11.87 -1.18 8.04
C MET A 146 11.17 -2.47 8.42
N VAL A 147 9.87 -2.49 8.34
CA VAL A 147 9.05 -3.70 8.52
C VAL A 147 8.56 -4.14 7.16
N VAL A 148 8.73 -5.42 6.85
CA VAL A 148 8.27 -6.03 5.60
C VAL A 148 7.46 -7.27 5.94
N ALA A 149 6.23 -7.34 5.49
CA ALA A 149 5.35 -8.49 5.66
C ALA A 149 4.90 -9.04 4.30
N LYS A 150 4.63 -10.34 4.22
CA LYS A 150 4.00 -10.93 3.04
C LYS A 150 2.59 -10.35 2.83
N GLY A 151 2.23 -10.06 1.59
CA GLY A 151 0.89 -9.58 1.25
C GLY A 151 -0.17 -10.68 1.24
N ASN A 152 0.21 -11.90 0.97
CA ASN A 152 -0.66 -13.05 0.70
C ASN A 152 -0.71 -14.10 1.83
N ASP A 153 -0.10 -13.85 2.98
CA ASP A 153 0.06 -14.87 4.03
C ASP A 153 -0.26 -14.30 5.42
N ARG A 154 -0.69 -15.17 6.33
CA ARG A 154 -1.01 -14.83 7.72
C ARG A 154 -0.53 -15.88 8.71
N THR A 155 -0.38 -15.49 9.97
CA THR A 155 -0.17 -16.42 11.08
C THR A 155 -1.49 -17.12 11.47
N THR A 156 -1.41 -18.14 12.32
CA THR A 156 -2.60 -18.82 12.90
C THR A 156 -3.54 -17.85 13.61
N ASP A 157 -3.01 -16.76 14.15
CA ASP A 157 -3.78 -15.76 14.90
C ASP A 157 -4.36 -14.66 13.97
N GLY A 158 -4.03 -14.69 12.67
CA GLY A 158 -4.47 -13.70 11.69
C GLY A 158 -3.57 -12.47 11.61
N ASP A 159 -2.38 -12.51 12.20
CA ASP A 159 -1.38 -11.44 12.13
C ASP A 159 -0.54 -11.54 10.85
N PRO A 160 0.11 -10.43 10.39
CA PRO A 160 1.01 -10.47 9.23
C PRO A 160 2.21 -11.40 9.44
N VAL A 161 2.62 -12.11 8.39
CA VAL A 161 3.86 -12.89 8.36
C VAL A 161 5.01 -11.96 7.97
N PHE A 162 5.85 -11.59 8.94
CA PHE A 162 6.95 -10.68 8.73
C PHE A 162 8.16 -11.38 8.09
N LEU A 163 8.74 -10.72 7.09
CA LEU A 163 9.99 -11.08 6.41
C LEU A 163 11.18 -10.28 6.96
N GLU A 164 10.90 -9.05 7.42
CA GLU A 164 11.84 -8.17 8.11
C GLU A 164 11.08 -7.49 9.25
N ARG A 165 11.64 -7.49 10.47
CA ARG A 165 11.03 -6.94 11.67
C ARG A 165 12.03 -6.70 12.79
N GLY A 166 11.53 -6.21 13.92
CA GLY A 166 12.27 -6.22 15.19
C GLY A 166 13.14 -4.99 15.44
N ILE A 167 13.70 -4.93 16.66
CA ILE A 167 14.73 -4.01 17.11
C ILE A 167 15.71 -4.77 18.00
N PRO A 168 16.99 -4.96 17.59
CA PRO A 168 17.53 -4.59 16.28
C PRO A 168 16.79 -5.30 15.13
N ALA A 169 16.88 -4.73 13.92
CA ALA A 169 16.26 -5.28 12.74
C ALA A 169 16.74 -6.70 12.47
N SER A 170 15.83 -7.57 12.04
CA SER A 170 16.09 -8.99 11.81
C SER A 170 15.24 -9.52 10.66
N GLY A 171 15.86 -10.10 9.66
CA GLY A 171 15.25 -10.67 8.48
C GLY A 171 16.16 -10.58 7.26
N PHE A 172 15.58 -10.72 6.07
CA PHE A 172 16.36 -10.83 4.83
C PHE A 172 17.06 -9.54 4.40
N LEU A 173 16.57 -8.36 4.86
CA LEU A 173 17.22 -7.08 4.58
C LEU A 173 18.38 -6.85 5.53
N SER A 174 18.17 -7.09 6.81
CA SER A 174 19.19 -6.93 7.86
C SER A 174 20.30 -7.98 7.81
N ASP A 175 20.10 -9.09 7.10
CA ASP A 175 21.14 -10.07 6.82
C ASP A 175 22.15 -9.59 5.75
N GLN A 176 21.87 -8.48 5.06
CA GLN A 176 22.80 -7.86 4.11
C GLN A 176 23.92 -7.12 4.85
N GLU A 177 25.18 -7.31 4.42
CA GLU A 177 26.35 -6.79 5.12
C GLU A 177 26.38 -5.25 5.23
N ASP A 178 25.80 -4.54 4.24
CA ASP A 178 25.80 -3.09 4.13
C ASP A 178 24.45 -2.44 4.54
N PHE A 179 23.55 -3.18 5.21
CA PHE A 179 22.24 -2.64 5.59
C PHE A 179 22.36 -1.53 6.66
N GLU A 180 21.87 -0.33 6.33
CA GLU A 180 21.79 0.82 7.24
C GLU A 180 20.35 1.05 7.72
N PRO A 181 20.00 0.70 8.96
CA PRO A 181 18.62 0.76 9.45
C PRO A 181 18.19 2.15 9.92
N ARG A 182 19.11 3.13 10.09
CA ARG A 182 18.77 4.42 10.70
C ARG A 182 18.07 5.35 9.72
N VAL A 183 16.97 5.94 10.16
CA VAL A 183 16.09 6.79 9.37
C VAL A 183 16.09 8.20 9.95
N TYR A 184 16.97 9.05 9.44
CA TYR A 184 17.06 10.45 9.82
C TYR A 184 16.11 11.33 9.00
N PHE A 185 15.73 10.91 7.80
CA PHE A 185 14.84 11.64 6.90
C PHE A 185 13.62 10.78 6.59
N GLY A 186 12.45 11.27 6.98
CA GLY A 186 11.16 10.59 6.82
C GLY A 186 10.00 11.56 7.04
N GLU A 187 8.78 11.08 6.79
CA GLU A 187 7.55 11.89 6.80
C GLU A 187 7.18 12.42 8.19
N TYR A 188 7.51 11.67 9.25
CA TYR A 188 7.26 12.06 10.64
C TYR A 188 8.47 12.65 11.34
N SER A 189 9.59 12.81 10.64
CA SER A 189 10.83 13.32 11.20
C SER A 189 10.67 14.73 11.82
N PRO A 190 11.33 15.02 12.95
CA PRO A 190 11.25 16.33 13.61
C PRO A 190 11.71 17.50 12.70
N THR A 191 11.25 18.72 13.00
CA THR A 191 11.57 19.94 12.26
C THR A 191 13.08 20.12 12.07
N TYR A 192 13.88 19.83 13.11
CA TYR A 192 15.33 19.73 13.04
C TYR A 192 15.88 18.80 14.11
N SER A 193 17.06 18.25 13.85
CA SER A 193 17.90 17.57 14.85
C SER A 193 19.34 18.00 14.69
N ILE A 194 20.11 17.92 15.76
CA ILE A 194 21.54 18.18 15.76
C ILE A 194 22.24 16.85 15.99
N VAL A 195 23.14 16.50 15.09
CA VAL A 195 23.82 15.20 15.03
C VAL A 195 25.31 15.40 14.81
N GLY A 196 26.10 14.37 15.02
CA GLY A 196 27.54 14.37 14.81
C GLY A 196 28.31 14.87 16.03
N ALA A 197 29.41 14.18 16.33
CA ALA A 197 30.33 14.47 17.41
C ALA A 197 31.75 13.99 17.06
N PRO A 198 32.84 14.54 17.66
CA PRO A 198 34.18 14.02 17.50
C PRO A 198 34.30 12.53 17.88
N GLU A 199 35.17 11.79 17.21
CA GLU A 199 35.38 10.36 17.40
C GLU A 199 35.65 9.94 18.87
N ASP A 200 36.31 10.82 19.64
CA ASP A 200 36.66 10.58 21.05
C ASP A 200 35.53 10.96 22.04
N THR A 201 34.34 11.29 21.55
CA THR A 201 33.19 11.71 22.38
C THR A 201 32.22 10.56 22.58
N ASP A 202 31.71 10.38 23.83
CA ASP A 202 30.67 9.38 24.09
C ASP A 202 29.40 9.67 23.26
N PRO A 203 28.86 8.70 22.53
CA PRO A 203 27.65 8.87 21.75
C PRO A 203 26.44 9.29 22.60
N ILE A 204 25.64 10.24 22.12
CA ILE A 204 24.44 10.73 22.82
C ILE A 204 23.14 10.38 22.08
N GLU A 205 23.21 10.20 20.78
CA GLU A 205 22.05 9.82 19.98
C GLU A 205 21.56 8.42 20.39
N LEU A 206 20.27 8.27 20.64
CA LEU A 206 19.65 6.97 20.89
C LEU A 206 19.56 6.20 19.58
N ASP A 207 20.30 5.11 19.47
CA ASP A 207 20.22 4.23 18.30
C ASP A 207 18.93 3.38 18.37
N TYR A 208 18.84 2.54 19.40
CA TYR A 208 17.63 1.77 19.68
C TYR A 208 17.59 1.30 21.14
N PRO A 209 16.38 1.03 21.67
CA PRO A 209 16.23 0.41 22.99
C PRO A 209 16.76 -1.02 22.98
N SER A 210 17.56 -1.39 23.95
CA SER A 210 18.20 -2.72 24.09
C SER A 210 17.91 -3.36 25.44
N GLY A 211 18.23 -4.69 25.58
CA GLY A 211 17.97 -5.45 26.79
C GLY A 211 16.59 -6.11 26.84
N ALA A 212 16.39 -7.08 27.71
CA ALA A 212 15.20 -7.93 27.76
C ALA A 212 13.87 -7.17 27.91
N ASP A 213 13.89 -6.00 28.58
CA ASP A 213 12.72 -5.13 28.73
C ASP A 213 12.92 -3.75 28.08
N GLY A 214 13.93 -3.60 27.21
CA GLY A 214 14.35 -2.29 26.69
C GLY A 214 14.85 -1.35 27.79
N ALA A 215 15.36 -1.90 28.89
CA ALA A 215 15.88 -1.15 30.04
C ALA A 215 17.26 -0.52 29.77
N SER A 216 17.94 -0.99 28.74
CA SER A 216 19.21 -0.46 28.24
C SER A 216 19.00 0.32 26.94
N GLU A 217 19.94 1.20 26.61
CA GLU A 217 19.92 1.98 25.39
C GLU A 217 21.23 1.75 24.63
N THR A 218 21.14 1.42 23.36
CA THR A 218 22.28 1.47 22.46
C THR A 218 22.37 2.88 21.90
N LYS A 219 23.57 3.44 21.85
CA LYS A 219 23.82 4.80 21.38
C LYS A 219 24.70 4.79 20.16
N THR A 220 24.52 5.80 19.32
CA THR A 220 25.26 6.01 18.09
C THR A 220 25.69 7.46 17.93
N THR A 221 26.49 7.70 16.91
CA THR A 221 26.84 9.03 16.42
C THR A 221 26.66 9.02 14.91
N PHE A 222 25.96 10.02 14.39
CA PHE A 222 25.80 10.20 12.95
C PHE A 222 27.14 10.47 12.27
N THR A 223 27.44 9.74 11.20
CA THR A 223 28.71 9.83 10.45
C THR A 223 28.53 10.29 9.00
N GLY A 224 27.27 10.55 8.57
CA GLY A 224 26.96 11.01 7.22
C GLY A 224 27.18 12.50 7.02
N ASP A 225 26.85 13.00 5.83
CA ASP A 225 26.80 14.41 5.47
C ASP A 225 25.33 14.78 5.15
N GLY A 226 24.53 14.93 6.22
CA GLY A 226 23.07 15.12 6.10
C GLY A 226 22.62 16.58 6.21
N GLY A 227 23.52 17.50 6.61
CA GLY A 227 23.15 18.90 6.81
C GLY A 227 24.29 19.85 7.03
N PRO A 228 24.02 21.15 7.05
CA PRO A 228 25.05 22.17 7.27
C PRO A 228 25.75 22.00 8.62
N SER A 229 27.08 22.20 8.62
CA SER A 229 27.86 22.26 9.86
C SER A 229 27.46 23.47 10.71
N ILE A 230 27.28 23.24 12.00
CA ILE A 230 27.06 24.27 13.02
C ILE A 230 28.24 24.36 14.00
N GLY A 231 29.40 23.83 13.63
CA GLY A 231 30.63 23.91 14.45
C GLY A 231 31.07 25.32 14.77
N SER A 232 30.88 26.30 13.88
CA SER A 232 31.27 27.71 14.12
C SER A 232 30.17 28.45 14.91
N VAL A 233 30.61 29.40 15.77
CA VAL A 233 29.69 30.28 16.54
C VAL A 233 28.76 31.06 15.59
N PHE A 234 29.28 31.49 14.43
CA PHE A 234 28.48 32.23 13.44
C PHE A 234 27.35 31.38 12.87
N ASN A 235 27.61 30.13 12.50
CA ASN A 235 26.59 29.22 12.01
C ASN A 235 25.57 28.89 13.12
N ARG A 236 26.02 28.63 14.36
CA ARG A 236 25.12 28.43 15.51
C ARG A 236 24.16 29.62 15.68
N LEU A 237 24.67 30.85 15.57
CA LEU A 237 23.84 32.07 15.68
C LEU A 237 22.78 32.12 14.56
N ILE A 238 23.18 31.83 13.32
CA ILE A 238 22.24 31.82 12.17
C ILE A 238 21.10 30.79 12.41
N TYR A 239 21.45 29.57 12.78
CA TYR A 239 20.47 28.53 13.00
C TYR A 239 19.65 28.71 14.29
N ALA A 240 20.23 29.29 15.34
CA ALA A 240 19.51 29.73 16.54
C ALA A 240 18.45 30.78 16.20
N LEU A 241 18.73 31.71 15.32
CA LEU A 241 17.77 32.70 14.83
C LEU A 241 16.73 32.06 13.90
N LYS A 242 17.14 31.15 12.99
CA LYS A 242 16.23 30.46 12.07
C LYS A 242 15.18 29.64 12.82
N PHE A 243 15.58 28.87 13.82
CA PHE A 243 14.72 27.99 14.58
C PHE A 243 14.20 28.59 15.89
N GLN A 244 14.54 29.84 16.19
CA GLN A 244 14.15 30.57 17.42
C GLN A 244 14.50 29.76 18.68
N SER A 245 15.70 29.15 18.69
CA SER A 245 16.18 28.26 19.74
C SER A 245 17.57 28.72 20.20
N GLU A 246 17.63 29.41 21.34
CA GLU A 246 18.86 29.86 21.97
C GLU A 246 19.76 28.71 22.43
N GLN A 247 19.16 27.53 22.67
CA GLN A 247 19.89 26.33 23.09
C GLN A 247 20.92 25.90 22.03
N ILE A 248 20.67 26.14 20.74
CA ILE A 248 21.63 25.86 19.66
C ILE A 248 22.95 26.63 19.89
N LEU A 249 22.86 27.84 20.41
CA LEU A 249 24.03 28.71 20.63
C LEU A 249 24.78 28.36 21.92
N PHE A 250 24.06 27.99 22.98
CA PHE A 250 24.61 27.88 24.33
C PHE A 250 24.79 26.45 24.84
N SER A 251 24.35 25.44 24.09
CA SER A 251 24.53 24.05 24.50
C SER A 251 25.97 23.58 24.33
N ASP A 252 26.53 22.99 25.37
CA ASP A 252 27.85 22.35 25.35
C ASP A 252 27.89 21.07 24.50
N TYR A 253 26.74 20.48 24.20
CA TYR A 253 26.64 19.32 23.33
C TYR A 253 26.79 19.65 21.85
N VAL A 254 26.62 20.91 21.47
CA VAL A 254 26.89 21.36 20.09
C VAL A 254 28.38 21.63 19.96
N ASN A 255 29.07 20.86 19.14
CA ASN A 255 30.51 20.85 18.99
C ASN A 255 30.97 21.24 17.58
N GLU A 256 32.25 21.09 17.26
CA GLU A 256 32.81 21.49 15.95
C GLU A 256 32.39 20.58 14.79
N ASP A 257 32.06 19.31 15.08
CA ASP A 257 31.62 18.32 14.07
C ASP A 257 30.10 18.23 13.98
N SER A 258 29.37 19.04 14.78
CA SER A 258 27.91 19.00 14.74
C SER A 258 27.37 19.56 13.44
N GLN A 259 26.37 18.82 12.93
CA GLN A 259 25.53 19.18 11.78
C GLN A 259 24.09 19.38 12.24
N ILE A 260 23.33 20.21 11.51
CA ILE A 260 21.91 20.41 11.75
C ILE A 260 21.10 19.84 10.58
N LEU A 261 20.34 18.80 10.86
CA LEU A 261 19.41 18.18 9.90
C LEU A 261 18.08 18.92 9.97
N TYR A 262 17.57 19.36 8.82
CA TYR A 262 16.27 20.02 8.71
C TYR A 262 15.69 19.82 7.32
N ASP A 263 14.41 20.19 7.11
CA ASP A 263 13.67 19.86 5.89
C ASP A 263 13.74 18.35 5.65
N ARG A 264 13.32 17.59 6.64
CA ARG A 264 13.56 16.15 6.72
C ARG A 264 12.48 15.32 6.04
N ASP A 265 11.30 15.90 5.82
CA ASP A 265 10.25 15.28 5.02
C ASP A 265 10.73 15.10 3.58
N PRO A 266 10.67 13.87 3.02
CA PRO A 266 11.23 13.55 1.71
C PRO A 266 10.59 14.36 0.57
N SER A 267 9.26 14.51 0.56
CA SER A 267 8.53 15.25 -0.47
C SER A 267 8.83 16.76 -0.40
N ALA A 268 8.85 17.34 0.82
CA ALA A 268 9.21 18.74 1.00
C ALA A 268 10.65 19.00 0.56
N ARG A 269 11.54 18.04 0.75
CA ARG A 269 12.95 18.11 0.36
C ARG A 269 13.12 18.10 -1.16
N VAL A 270 12.44 17.17 -1.85
CA VAL A 270 12.42 17.14 -3.33
C VAL A 270 11.76 18.40 -3.89
N GLN A 271 10.66 18.87 -3.32
CA GLN A 271 9.99 20.09 -3.76
C GLN A 271 10.89 21.34 -3.66
N LYS A 272 11.79 21.39 -2.68
CA LYS A 272 12.79 22.48 -2.58
C LYS A 272 13.92 22.35 -3.58
N ALA A 273 14.33 21.12 -3.91
CA ALA A 273 15.36 20.88 -4.92
C ALA A 273 14.83 21.13 -6.34
N ALA A 274 13.57 20.79 -6.59
CA ALA A 274 12.91 20.92 -7.90
C ALA A 274 11.52 21.57 -7.78
N PRO A 275 11.43 22.88 -7.45
CA PRO A 275 10.15 23.56 -7.21
C PRO A 275 9.24 23.68 -8.45
N TYR A 276 9.75 23.33 -9.60
CA TYR A 276 9.03 23.31 -10.88
C TYR A 276 8.28 22.00 -11.14
N LEU A 277 8.50 20.98 -10.34
CA LEU A 277 7.77 19.71 -10.40
C LEU A 277 6.52 19.78 -9.51
N THR A 278 5.49 19.06 -9.93
CA THR A 278 4.41 18.63 -9.03
C THR A 278 4.70 17.20 -8.63
N LEU A 279 4.69 16.92 -7.34
CA LEU A 279 5.01 15.59 -6.83
C LEU A 279 3.76 14.74 -6.70
N ASP A 280 3.92 13.42 -6.85
CA ASP A 280 2.91 12.43 -6.52
C ASP A 280 2.54 12.52 -5.03
N SER A 281 1.29 12.23 -4.71
CA SER A 281 0.79 12.25 -3.34
C SER A 281 1.25 11.05 -2.51
N ASP A 282 1.92 10.08 -3.12
CA ASP A 282 2.26 8.78 -2.56
C ASP A 282 3.80 8.54 -2.64
N PRO A 283 4.62 9.22 -1.82
CA PRO A 283 6.01 8.87 -1.63
C PRO A 283 6.11 7.51 -0.95
N TYR A 284 6.95 6.62 -1.44
CA TYR A 284 7.05 5.26 -0.89
C TYR A 284 8.49 4.87 -0.56
N PRO A 285 8.71 4.14 0.55
CA PRO A 285 10.03 3.69 0.96
C PRO A 285 10.37 2.33 0.36
N SER A 286 11.64 2.11 0.05
CA SER A 286 12.21 0.83 -0.32
C SER A 286 13.63 0.69 0.21
N VAL A 287 14.14 -0.52 0.33
CA VAL A 287 15.57 -0.74 0.61
C VAL A 287 16.29 -0.96 -0.70
N VAL A 288 17.19 -0.03 -1.02
CA VAL A 288 17.97 0.00 -2.25
C VAL A 288 19.44 -0.01 -1.91
N ASP A 289 20.20 -0.96 -2.44
CA ASP A 289 21.63 -1.09 -2.20
C ASP A 289 21.99 -1.03 -0.68
N GLY A 290 21.17 -1.67 0.17
CA GLY A 290 21.31 -1.71 1.62
C GLY A 290 20.87 -0.44 2.39
N ARG A 291 20.27 0.55 1.73
CA ARG A 291 19.81 1.81 2.33
C ARG A 291 18.31 1.98 2.20
N VAL A 292 17.66 2.49 3.22
CA VAL A 292 16.27 2.95 3.10
C VAL A 292 16.24 4.20 2.23
N VAL A 293 15.49 4.15 1.16
CA VAL A 293 15.36 5.22 0.16
C VAL A 293 13.88 5.52 -0.08
N TRP A 294 13.51 6.78 0.01
CA TRP A 294 12.21 7.26 -0.42
C TRP A 294 12.21 7.49 -1.92
N ILE A 295 11.24 6.92 -2.63
CA ILE A 295 11.05 7.11 -4.06
C ILE A 295 9.83 8.01 -4.26
N ILE A 296 10.00 9.09 -5.03
CA ILE A 296 8.97 10.11 -5.24
C ILE A 296 8.85 10.40 -6.73
N ASP A 297 7.63 10.38 -7.24
CA ASP A 297 7.34 10.70 -8.62
C ASP A 297 7.17 12.20 -8.82
N GLY A 298 7.79 12.73 -9.88
CA GLY A 298 7.72 14.14 -10.24
C GLY A 298 7.08 14.35 -11.60
N TYR A 299 6.06 15.21 -11.62
CA TYR A 299 5.29 15.55 -12.82
C TYR A 299 5.67 16.88 -13.40
N THR A 300 5.70 16.95 -14.73
CA THR A 300 5.60 18.18 -15.50
C THR A 300 4.16 18.37 -15.95
N LEU A 301 3.64 19.56 -15.80
CA LEU A 301 2.24 19.90 -16.07
C LEU A 301 2.14 21.09 -17.03
N SER A 302 1.04 21.14 -17.79
CA SER A 302 0.66 22.31 -18.57
C SER A 302 -0.86 22.47 -18.63
N ALA A 303 -1.32 23.72 -18.76
CA ALA A 303 -2.71 24.07 -19.08
C ALA A 303 -2.86 24.59 -20.52
N ASN A 304 -1.82 24.48 -21.36
CA ASN A 304 -1.76 25.09 -22.68
C ASN A 304 -1.52 24.09 -23.81
N TYR A 305 -1.77 22.81 -23.60
CA TYR A 305 -1.66 21.82 -24.68
C TYR A 305 -2.82 21.97 -25.65
N PRO A 306 -2.55 22.09 -26.98
CA PRO A 306 -3.58 22.37 -27.96
C PRO A 306 -4.65 21.29 -28.06
N TYR A 307 -5.91 21.66 -28.09
CA TYR A 307 -7.09 20.79 -28.24
C TYR A 307 -7.32 19.76 -27.13
N SER A 308 -6.41 19.60 -26.19
CA SER A 308 -6.61 18.68 -25.05
C SER A 308 -7.64 19.23 -24.06
N THR A 309 -8.45 18.32 -23.51
CA THR A 309 -9.42 18.67 -22.47
C THR A 309 -8.72 19.07 -21.18
N THR A 310 -9.34 19.98 -20.44
CA THR A 310 -8.83 20.40 -19.12
C THR A 310 -9.48 19.58 -18.03
N VAL A 311 -8.66 19.09 -17.10
CA VAL A 311 -9.07 18.30 -15.94
C VAL A 311 -8.55 18.98 -14.67
N SER A 312 -9.35 18.98 -13.60
CA SER A 312 -8.85 19.33 -12.26
C SER A 312 -8.04 18.16 -11.71
N LEU A 313 -6.76 18.42 -11.42
CA LEU A 313 -5.86 17.41 -10.85
C LEU A 313 -6.39 16.90 -9.50
N GLN A 314 -6.79 17.83 -8.63
CA GLN A 314 -7.38 17.50 -7.33
C GLN A 314 -8.60 16.59 -7.46
N GLN A 315 -9.50 16.87 -8.43
CA GLN A 315 -10.68 16.03 -8.64
C GLN A 315 -10.33 14.66 -9.20
N ALA A 316 -9.37 14.59 -10.13
CA ALA A 316 -9.00 13.36 -10.81
C ALA A 316 -8.31 12.35 -9.88
N ILE A 317 -7.51 12.83 -8.91
CA ILE A 317 -6.76 11.97 -7.97
C ILE A 317 -7.53 11.64 -6.68
N SER A 318 -8.70 12.26 -6.45
CA SER A 318 -9.46 12.07 -5.20
C SER A 318 -10.10 10.68 -5.15
N ASP A 319 -9.79 9.94 -4.07
CA ASP A 319 -10.38 8.64 -3.72
C ASP A 319 -10.33 8.39 -2.22
N SER A 320 -10.65 7.16 -1.74
CA SER A 320 -10.67 6.86 -0.30
C SER A 320 -9.29 6.86 0.37
N ASN A 321 -8.20 6.72 -0.40
CA ASN A 321 -6.83 6.71 0.12
C ASN A 321 -6.12 8.07 -0.01
N THR A 322 -6.63 8.97 -0.86
CA THR A 322 -5.95 10.24 -1.15
C THR A 322 -6.68 11.40 -0.53
N THR A 323 -6.04 12.08 0.41
CA THR A 323 -6.55 13.33 0.99
C THR A 323 -6.50 14.47 -0.01
N ALA A 324 -7.45 15.41 0.10
CA ALA A 324 -7.50 16.56 -0.78
C ALA A 324 -6.23 17.43 -0.62
N GLN A 325 -5.46 17.55 -1.69
CA GLN A 325 -4.27 18.39 -1.79
C GLN A 325 -4.57 19.68 -2.57
N ARG A 326 -3.74 20.70 -2.35
CA ARG A 326 -3.80 21.94 -3.13
C ARG A 326 -2.60 22.01 -4.06
N PHE A 327 -2.87 22.09 -5.35
CA PHE A 327 -1.85 22.23 -6.38
C PHE A 327 -1.69 23.67 -6.83
N ALA A 328 -0.47 24.07 -7.13
CA ALA A 328 -0.19 25.40 -7.70
C ALA A 328 -0.85 25.55 -9.09
N LEU A 329 -0.90 24.46 -9.87
CA LEU A 329 -1.63 24.34 -11.13
C LEU A 329 -2.60 23.15 -11.00
N ASP A 330 -3.88 23.41 -10.71
CA ASP A 330 -4.91 22.37 -10.58
C ASP A 330 -5.58 22.05 -11.92
N ASN A 331 -5.90 23.06 -12.71
CA ASN A 331 -6.54 22.86 -14.02
C ASN A 331 -5.47 22.57 -15.08
N ILE A 332 -5.28 21.30 -15.39
CA ILE A 332 -4.25 20.82 -16.32
C ILE A 332 -4.87 20.23 -17.59
N ASN A 333 -4.12 20.29 -18.68
CA ASN A 333 -4.45 19.57 -19.91
C ASN A 333 -3.24 18.86 -20.54
N TYR A 334 -2.20 18.64 -19.73
CA TYR A 334 -1.01 17.86 -20.03
C TYR A 334 -0.34 17.42 -18.73
N ILE A 335 0.08 16.18 -18.68
CA ILE A 335 0.83 15.59 -17.58
C ILE A 335 1.81 14.52 -18.09
N ARG A 336 3.03 14.52 -17.55
CA ARG A 336 4.04 13.46 -17.74
C ARG A 336 4.72 13.15 -16.41
N ASN A 337 4.99 11.88 -16.16
CA ASN A 337 5.92 11.46 -15.11
C ASN A 337 7.35 11.61 -15.66
N SER A 338 7.89 12.80 -15.56
CA SER A 338 9.15 13.16 -16.21
C SER A 338 10.37 12.92 -15.33
N VAL A 339 10.18 12.83 -14.02
CA VAL A 339 11.26 12.67 -13.04
C VAL A 339 10.90 11.58 -12.03
N LYS A 340 11.84 10.70 -11.72
CA LYS A 340 11.87 9.89 -10.50
C LYS A 340 12.88 10.52 -9.55
N ALA A 341 12.47 10.83 -8.33
CA ALA A 341 13.34 11.38 -7.30
C ALA A 341 13.58 10.32 -6.23
N THR A 342 14.79 10.31 -5.68
CA THR A 342 15.12 9.52 -4.50
C THR A 342 15.63 10.42 -3.39
N VAL A 343 15.27 10.08 -2.15
CA VAL A 343 15.81 10.69 -0.94
C VAL A 343 16.35 9.59 -0.05
N ASP A 344 17.64 9.60 0.21
CA ASP A 344 18.26 8.67 1.14
C ASP A 344 17.80 8.97 2.57
N ALA A 345 17.28 7.97 3.27
CA ALA A 345 16.71 8.14 4.60
C ALA A 345 17.78 8.38 5.68
N TYR A 346 19.05 8.04 5.43
CA TYR A 346 20.14 8.26 6.37
C TYR A 346 20.71 9.66 6.27
N ASP A 347 21.16 10.09 5.07
CA ASP A 347 21.85 11.37 4.89
C ASP A 347 21.00 12.45 4.18
N GLY A 348 19.81 12.10 3.71
CA GLY A 348 18.88 13.01 3.07
C GLY A 348 19.32 13.52 1.70
N SER A 349 20.29 12.88 1.06
CA SER A 349 20.70 13.22 -0.30
C SER A 349 19.55 13.01 -1.27
N VAL A 350 19.33 14.03 -2.12
CA VAL A 350 18.28 14.03 -3.15
C VAL A 350 18.92 13.76 -4.50
N THR A 351 18.44 12.75 -5.19
CA THR A 351 18.81 12.51 -6.59
C THR A 351 17.56 12.56 -7.46
N LEU A 352 17.62 13.34 -8.52
CA LEU A 352 16.57 13.44 -9.54
C LEU A 352 17.03 12.72 -10.80
N TYR A 353 16.19 11.82 -11.34
CA TYR A 353 16.48 11.07 -12.56
C TYR A 353 15.49 11.47 -13.67
N ALA A 354 15.99 11.76 -14.87
CA ALA A 354 15.16 12.01 -16.05
C ALA A 354 14.47 10.68 -16.42
N TRP A 355 13.20 10.58 -16.07
CA TRP A 355 12.41 9.39 -16.35
C TRP A 355 11.80 9.40 -17.74
N ASP A 356 11.32 10.57 -18.20
CA ASP A 356 10.90 10.83 -19.58
C ASP A 356 11.76 11.95 -20.16
N ASP A 357 12.85 11.57 -20.83
CA ASP A 357 13.81 12.50 -21.43
C ASP A 357 13.30 13.12 -22.75
N GLU A 358 12.21 12.59 -23.32
CA GLU A 358 11.53 13.15 -24.49
C GLU A 358 10.54 14.28 -24.11
N ASP A 359 10.19 14.43 -22.81
CA ASP A 359 9.28 15.47 -22.38
C ASP A 359 9.84 16.89 -22.64
N PRO A 360 9.20 17.71 -23.49
CA PRO A 360 9.70 19.03 -23.83
C PRO A 360 9.70 20.02 -22.64
N VAL A 361 8.84 19.79 -21.64
CA VAL A 361 8.80 20.62 -20.42
C VAL A 361 10.02 20.33 -19.55
N LEU A 362 10.33 19.03 -19.34
CA LEU A 362 11.54 18.63 -18.62
C LEU A 362 12.79 19.12 -19.34
N GLN A 363 12.91 18.95 -20.65
CA GLN A 363 14.04 19.44 -21.45
C GLN A 363 14.23 20.96 -21.29
N SER A 364 13.13 21.72 -21.21
CA SER A 364 13.20 23.15 -20.96
C SER A 364 13.80 23.46 -19.59
N TRP A 365 13.43 22.71 -18.55
CA TRP A 365 14.01 22.86 -17.21
C TRP A 365 15.47 22.41 -17.14
N GLN A 366 15.83 21.32 -17.82
CA GLN A 366 17.23 20.86 -17.91
C GLN A 366 18.12 21.89 -18.60
N ASN A 367 17.60 22.66 -19.56
CA ASN A 367 18.36 23.79 -20.15
C ASN A 367 18.59 24.94 -19.15
N VAL A 368 17.68 25.12 -18.18
CA VAL A 368 17.83 26.12 -17.11
C VAL A 368 18.74 25.61 -15.99
N TYR A 369 18.61 24.33 -15.63
CA TYR A 369 19.32 23.67 -14.53
C TYR A 369 20.02 22.39 -15.00
N PRO A 370 21.09 22.48 -15.80
CA PRO A 370 21.66 21.33 -16.53
C PRO A 370 22.32 20.27 -15.66
N SER A 371 22.62 20.57 -14.40
CA SER A 371 23.27 19.62 -13.47
C SER A 371 22.33 19.04 -12.40
N THR A 372 21.04 19.39 -12.43
CA THR A 372 20.12 19.03 -11.35
C THR A 372 19.53 17.64 -11.54
N VAL A 373 19.28 17.26 -12.81
CA VAL A 373 18.62 15.98 -13.14
C VAL A 373 19.64 15.07 -13.83
N LYS A 374 19.84 13.90 -13.26
CA LYS A 374 20.73 12.86 -13.79
C LYS A 374 20.04 12.04 -14.86
N PRO A 375 20.77 11.43 -15.81
CA PRO A 375 20.18 10.49 -16.75
C PRO A 375 19.75 9.20 -16.05
N ILE A 376 18.72 8.53 -16.58
CA ILE A 376 18.23 7.25 -16.07
C ILE A 376 19.33 6.17 -15.99
N SER A 377 20.34 6.25 -16.86
CA SER A 377 21.49 5.31 -16.89
C SER A 377 22.31 5.30 -15.59
N GLU A 378 22.09 6.25 -14.69
CA GLU A 378 22.73 6.28 -13.36
C GLU A 378 21.87 5.59 -12.28
N MET A 379 20.67 5.12 -12.60
CA MET A 379 19.88 4.32 -11.66
C MET A 379 20.46 2.90 -11.55
N SER A 380 20.64 2.40 -10.31
CA SER A 380 21.07 1.02 -10.09
C SER A 380 19.97 0.03 -10.50
N GLY A 381 20.33 -1.21 -10.77
CA GLY A 381 19.37 -2.27 -11.06
C GLY A 381 18.45 -2.56 -9.88
N ASP A 382 18.97 -2.43 -8.67
CA ASP A 382 18.21 -2.57 -7.43
C ASP A 382 17.15 -1.47 -7.32
N LEU A 383 17.52 -0.19 -7.49
CA LEU A 383 16.55 0.90 -7.55
C LEU A 383 15.50 0.68 -8.63
N MET A 384 15.89 0.27 -9.84
CA MET A 384 14.95 -0.01 -10.93
C MET A 384 13.91 -1.08 -10.54
N SER A 385 14.32 -2.10 -9.75
CA SER A 385 13.44 -3.19 -9.33
C SER A 385 12.31 -2.74 -8.39
N HIS A 386 12.48 -1.61 -7.69
CA HIS A 386 11.49 -1.01 -6.80
C HIS A 386 10.68 0.13 -7.44
N VAL A 387 11.10 0.65 -8.60
CA VAL A 387 10.33 1.68 -9.30
C VAL A 387 9.00 1.12 -9.79
N ARG A 388 7.90 1.82 -9.44
CA ARG A 388 6.53 1.50 -9.83
C ARG A 388 5.90 2.59 -10.68
N TYR A 389 4.77 2.29 -11.32
CA TYR A 389 3.99 3.28 -12.08
C TYR A 389 3.31 4.25 -11.10
N PRO A 390 3.33 5.58 -11.32
CA PRO A 390 2.86 6.55 -10.34
C PRO A 390 1.34 6.54 -10.17
N THR A 391 0.92 6.58 -8.91
CA THR A 391 -0.49 6.45 -8.52
C THR A 391 -1.35 7.59 -9.05
N ASP A 392 -0.91 8.85 -8.89
CA ASP A 392 -1.71 10.00 -9.30
C ASP A 392 -1.80 10.14 -10.82
N LEU A 393 -0.76 9.78 -11.57
CA LEU A 393 -0.83 9.74 -13.04
C LEU A 393 -1.88 8.73 -13.51
N PHE A 394 -1.87 7.53 -12.94
CA PHE A 394 -2.86 6.50 -13.27
C PHE A 394 -4.29 6.96 -12.95
N LYS A 395 -4.50 7.65 -11.83
CA LYS A 395 -5.80 8.24 -11.46
C LYS A 395 -6.26 9.30 -12.46
N VAL A 396 -5.36 10.15 -12.92
CA VAL A 396 -5.66 11.14 -13.99
C VAL A 396 -6.00 10.46 -15.30
N GLN A 397 -5.26 9.41 -15.68
CA GLN A 397 -5.51 8.61 -16.87
C GLN A 397 -6.86 7.89 -16.79
N ARG A 398 -7.18 7.22 -15.68
CA ARG A 398 -8.48 6.58 -15.47
C ARG A 398 -9.64 7.59 -15.55
N TYR A 399 -9.45 8.80 -15.00
CA TYR A 399 -10.45 9.86 -15.08
C TYR A 399 -10.70 10.29 -16.55
N ALA A 400 -9.62 10.51 -17.30
CA ALA A 400 -9.71 10.87 -18.71
C ALA A 400 -10.35 9.73 -19.54
N LEU A 401 -9.97 8.48 -19.28
CA LEU A 401 -10.50 7.29 -19.95
C LEU A 401 -12.00 7.07 -19.73
N GLY A 402 -12.59 7.60 -18.68
CA GLY A 402 -14.04 7.56 -18.49
C GLY A 402 -14.82 8.10 -19.68
N VAL A 403 -14.25 9.02 -20.45
CA VAL A 403 -14.86 9.61 -21.65
C VAL A 403 -14.01 9.36 -22.90
N TYR A 404 -12.67 9.40 -22.78
CA TYR A 404 -11.71 9.35 -23.89
C TYR A 404 -11.19 7.92 -24.20
N HIS A 405 -11.86 6.88 -23.69
CA HIS A 405 -11.59 5.51 -24.12
C HIS A 405 -12.12 5.20 -25.53
N VAL A 406 -12.98 6.07 -26.08
CA VAL A 406 -13.51 5.96 -27.45
C VAL A 406 -12.52 6.54 -28.47
N ASP A 407 -12.53 5.99 -29.70
CA ASP A 407 -11.58 6.35 -30.74
C ASP A 407 -12.22 7.20 -31.85
N ASP A 408 -13.53 7.39 -31.82
CA ASP A 408 -14.25 8.10 -32.89
C ASP A 408 -15.18 9.20 -32.36
N ALA A 409 -15.28 10.26 -33.14
CA ALA A 409 -16.05 11.46 -32.82
C ALA A 409 -17.56 11.22 -32.66
N GLN A 410 -18.14 10.14 -33.24
CA GLN A 410 -19.56 9.87 -33.12
C GLN A 410 -19.89 9.30 -31.74
N SER A 411 -19.17 8.25 -31.33
CA SER A 411 -19.32 7.65 -30.01
C SER A 411 -19.01 8.67 -28.90
N PHE A 412 -17.97 9.49 -29.08
CA PHE A 412 -17.64 10.58 -28.19
C PHE A 412 -18.77 11.61 -28.02
N TYR A 413 -19.38 12.03 -29.16
CA TYR A 413 -20.46 13.02 -29.14
C TYR A 413 -21.73 12.49 -28.49
N GLN A 414 -22.06 11.23 -28.69
CA GLN A 414 -23.27 10.59 -28.16
C GLN A 414 -23.20 10.40 -26.66
N ARG A 415 -21.98 10.19 -26.10
CA ARG A 415 -21.74 9.91 -24.67
C ARG A 415 -22.56 8.77 -24.10
N ASP A 416 -23.14 7.94 -24.94
CA ASP A 416 -23.94 6.78 -24.54
C ASP A 416 -23.10 5.66 -23.91
N ASN A 417 -21.78 5.70 -24.13
CA ASN A 417 -20.80 4.77 -23.57
C ASN A 417 -19.81 5.49 -22.63
N ALA A 418 -20.27 6.48 -21.84
CA ALA A 418 -19.42 7.11 -20.85
C ALA A 418 -19.30 6.23 -19.59
N TRP A 419 -18.08 6.14 -19.05
CA TRP A 419 -17.76 5.33 -17.88
C TRP A 419 -17.32 6.20 -16.71
N GLN A 420 -17.37 5.62 -15.51
CA GLN A 420 -16.84 6.23 -14.28
C GLN A 420 -16.18 5.16 -13.40
N THR A 421 -15.27 5.57 -12.55
CA THR A 421 -14.74 4.74 -11.47
C THR A 421 -15.87 4.45 -10.48
N PRO A 422 -16.04 3.21 -10.00
CA PRO A 422 -17.02 2.91 -8.96
C PRO A 422 -16.66 3.61 -7.63
N ASN A 423 -17.65 3.81 -6.79
CA ASN A 423 -17.39 4.20 -5.40
C ASN A 423 -16.76 3.03 -4.64
N ASP A 424 -15.99 3.37 -3.62
CA ASP A 424 -15.43 2.41 -2.69
C ASP A 424 -16.59 1.71 -1.94
N PRO A 425 -16.66 0.38 -1.97
CA PRO A 425 -17.70 -0.36 -1.27
C PRO A 425 -17.77 -0.11 0.24
N GLN A 426 -16.67 0.39 0.84
CA GLN A 426 -16.59 0.76 2.26
C GLN A 426 -16.94 2.25 2.50
N ALA A 427 -17.02 3.07 1.43
CA ALA A 427 -17.26 4.51 1.52
C ALA A 427 -18.13 5.01 0.36
N ASP A 428 -19.44 4.87 0.48
CA ASP A 428 -20.47 5.09 -0.56
C ASP A 428 -20.36 6.38 -1.40
N THR A 429 -19.66 7.38 -0.92
CA THR A 429 -19.55 8.70 -1.57
C THR A 429 -18.16 9.03 -2.11
N VAL A 430 -17.21 8.13 -1.98
CA VAL A 430 -15.81 8.34 -2.36
C VAL A 430 -15.40 7.29 -3.38
N LEU A 431 -14.58 7.63 -4.34
CA LEU A 431 -14.14 6.70 -5.39
C LEU A 431 -13.23 5.62 -4.83
N GLN A 432 -13.33 4.42 -5.39
CA GLN A 432 -12.43 3.32 -5.10
C GLN A 432 -11.01 3.66 -5.59
N PRO A 433 -9.96 3.44 -4.76
CA PRO A 433 -8.58 3.65 -5.19
C PRO A 433 -8.13 2.56 -6.17
N PRO A 434 -7.08 2.80 -6.95
CA PRO A 434 -6.40 1.73 -7.68
C PRO A 434 -5.55 0.90 -6.73
N TYR A 435 -5.26 -0.35 -7.11
CA TYR A 435 -4.45 -1.27 -6.32
C TYR A 435 -3.26 -1.79 -7.11
N TYR A 436 -2.13 -2.00 -6.43
CA TYR A 436 -0.97 -2.71 -6.97
C TYR A 436 -1.07 -4.21 -6.66
N LEU A 437 -0.73 -5.03 -7.63
CA LEU A 437 -0.63 -6.49 -7.49
C LEU A 437 0.19 -7.08 -8.63
N THR A 438 0.97 -8.12 -8.36
CA THR A 438 1.56 -8.96 -9.40
C THR A 438 0.49 -9.86 -9.98
N MET A 439 0.09 -9.60 -11.23
CA MET A 439 -0.98 -10.35 -11.91
C MET A 439 -0.70 -10.47 -13.41
N GLN A 440 -1.34 -11.44 -14.04
CA GLN A 440 -1.30 -11.64 -15.48
C GLN A 440 -2.60 -11.20 -16.13
N MET A 441 -2.53 -10.16 -16.96
CA MET A 441 -3.66 -9.74 -17.77
C MET A 441 -3.89 -10.69 -18.94
N PRO A 442 -5.14 -10.93 -19.37
CA PRO A 442 -5.41 -11.66 -20.60
C PRO A 442 -4.57 -11.15 -21.77
N GLY A 443 -3.84 -12.07 -22.41
CA GLY A 443 -2.92 -11.76 -23.52
C GLY A 443 -1.48 -11.42 -23.12
N GLN A 444 -1.14 -11.37 -21.83
CA GLN A 444 0.25 -11.30 -21.37
C GLN A 444 0.90 -12.69 -21.32
N GLU A 445 2.21 -12.77 -21.50
CA GLU A 445 2.98 -14.02 -21.46
C GLU A 445 3.28 -14.47 -20.01
N ALA A 446 3.37 -13.52 -19.06
CA ALA A 446 3.70 -13.78 -17.67
C ALA A 446 3.07 -12.72 -16.75
N PRO A 447 2.87 -13.04 -15.45
CA PRO A 447 2.47 -12.06 -14.46
C PRO A 447 3.48 -10.93 -14.35
N THR A 448 2.99 -9.71 -14.19
CA THR A 448 3.81 -8.53 -13.92
C THR A 448 3.19 -7.70 -12.81
N TYR A 449 4.05 -6.98 -12.08
CA TYR A 449 3.56 -6.02 -11.08
C TYR A 449 2.80 -4.91 -11.78
N SER A 450 1.52 -4.81 -11.48
CA SER A 450 0.56 -3.94 -12.19
C SER A 450 -0.24 -3.11 -11.21
N MET A 451 -0.70 -1.95 -11.67
CA MET A 451 -1.75 -1.18 -10.99
C MET A 451 -3.04 -1.30 -11.77
N PHE A 452 -4.17 -1.46 -11.09
CA PHE A 452 -5.44 -1.71 -11.75
C PHE A 452 -6.63 -0.98 -11.13
N THR A 453 -7.68 -0.82 -11.93
CA THR A 453 -8.97 -0.25 -11.53
C THR A 453 -10.09 -0.80 -12.42
N SER A 454 -11.33 -0.62 -11.99
CA SER A 454 -12.51 -1.01 -12.78
C SER A 454 -13.35 0.20 -13.17
N PHE A 455 -14.23 0.02 -14.18
CA PHE A 455 -15.17 1.03 -14.62
C PHE A 455 -16.60 0.50 -14.62
N ILE A 456 -17.54 1.37 -14.24
CA ILE A 456 -18.98 1.17 -14.33
C ILE A 456 -19.59 2.25 -15.24
N PRO A 457 -20.86 2.09 -15.73
CA PRO A 457 -21.51 3.12 -16.51
C PRO A 457 -21.56 4.45 -15.75
N SER A 458 -21.31 5.56 -16.46
CA SER A 458 -21.48 6.89 -15.90
C SER A 458 -22.96 7.19 -15.66
N SER A 459 -23.31 7.73 -14.49
CA SER A 459 -24.66 8.13 -14.12
C SER A 459 -24.78 9.64 -14.04
N GLU A 460 -25.10 10.28 -15.16
CA GLU A 460 -25.59 11.65 -15.09
C GLU A 460 -27.07 11.65 -14.65
N GLY A 461 -27.32 11.64 -13.31
CA GLY A 461 -28.61 12.04 -12.74
C GLY A 461 -29.62 10.99 -12.32
N THR A 462 -29.36 9.68 -12.44
CA THR A 462 -30.22 8.61 -11.93
C THR A 462 -29.39 7.46 -11.39
N ALA A 463 -29.95 6.59 -10.51
CA ALA A 463 -29.22 5.49 -9.89
C ALA A 463 -28.32 4.74 -10.87
N SER A 464 -27.01 4.77 -10.66
CA SER A 464 -26.04 4.12 -11.54
C SER A 464 -26.23 2.61 -11.45
N ARG A 465 -26.26 1.97 -12.61
CA ARG A 465 -26.22 0.52 -12.70
C ARG A 465 -24.81 0.08 -12.36
N ASN A 466 -24.61 -0.57 -11.21
CA ASN A 466 -23.29 -1.03 -10.77
C ASN A 466 -22.92 -2.35 -11.44
N VAL A 467 -22.68 -2.29 -12.76
CA VAL A 467 -22.18 -3.39 -13.59
C VAL A 467 -20.84 -3.00 -14.18
N LEU A 468 -19.97 -3.97 -14.36
CA LEU A 468 -18.65 -3.71 -14.92
C LEU A 468 -18.75 -3.44 -16.43
N MET A 469 -18.10 -2.37 -16.88
CA MET A 469 -17.99 -2.01 -18.30
C MET A 469 -16.57 -2.19 -18.83
N GLY A 470 -15.58 -2.00 -17.96
CA GLY A 470 -14.18 -2.13 -18.30
C GLY A 470 -13.31 -2.38 -17.09
N TYR A 471 -12.14 -2.92 -17.35
CA TYR A 471 -11.08 -3.15 -16.38
C TYR A 471 -9.78 -2.61 -16.96
N LEU A 472 -9.12 -1.73 -16.25
CA LEU A 472 -7.87 -1.08 -16.67
C LEU A 472 -6.72 -1.54 -15.81
N ALA A 473 -5.62 -1.95 -16.42
CA ALA A 473 -4.36 -2.19 -15.75
C ALA A 473 -3.22 -1.46 -16.46
N VAL A 474 -2.16 -1.15 -15.71
CA VAL A 474 -0.90 -0.61 -16.23
C VAL A 474 0.26 -1.46 -15.73
N ASP A 475 1.18 -1.81 -16.63
CA ASP A 475 2.40 -2.51 -16.26
C ASP A 475 3.32 -1.59 -15.44
N SER A 476 3.46 -1.88 -14.15
CA SER A 476 4.16 -1.05 -13.17
C SER A 476 5.59 -1.48 -12.90
N ASN A 477 6.05 -2.58 -13.48
CA ASN A 477 7.40 -3.11 -13.29
C ASN A 477 8.41 -2.43 -14.22
N ALA A 478 9.27 -1.58 -13.66
CA ALA A 478 10.30 -0.88 -14.44
C ALA A 478 11.47 -1.78 -14.87
N GLY A 479 11.56 -3.00 -14.35
CA GLY A 479 12.67 -3.94 -14.61
C GLY A 479 13.71 -3.90 -13.50
N SER A 480 14.80 -4.65 -13.67
CA SER A 480 15.92 -4.75 -12.73
C SER A 480 17.29 -4.54 -13.40
N GLU A 481 17.32 -4.13 -14.66
CA GLU A 481 18.54 -3.77 -15.36
C GLU A 481 18.88 -2.31 -15.13
N ALA A 482 20.12 -2.01 -14.72
CA ALA A 482 20.55 -0.66 -14.37
C ALA A 482 20.30 0.32 -15.52
N GLY A 483 19.48 1.34 -15.25
CA GLY A 483 19.17 2.40 -16.19
C GLY A 483 18.37 2.01 -17.43
N VAL A 484 17.81 0.80 -17.47
CA VAL A 484 17.06 0.30 -18.62
C VAL A 484 15.60 0.00 -18.19
N LYS A 485 14.65 0.74 -18.74
CA LYS A 485 13.23 0.46 -18.51
C LYS A 485 12.80 -0.84 -19.17
N SER A 486 11.98 -1.61 -18.49
CA SER A 486 11.23 -2.70 -19.11
C SER A 486 10.43 -2.16 -20.31
N PRO A 487 10.40 -2.85 -21.45
CA PRO A 487 9.67 -2.40 -22.65
C PRO A 487 8.16 -2.32 -22.45
N ASP A 488 7.63 -3.01 -21.45
CA ASP A 488 6.20 -3.00 -21.13
C ASP A 488 5.84 -1.98 -20.02
N TYR A 489 6.83 -1.38 -19.33
CA TYR A 489 6.56 -0.40 -18.29
C TYR A 489 5.69 0.77 -18.79
N GLY A 490 4.60 1.02 -18.08
CA GLY A 490 3.64 2.08 -18.42
C GLY A 490 2.63 1.70 -19.49
N LYS A 491 2.64 0.46 -19.97
CA LYS A 491 1.70 -0.03 -20.96
C LYS A 491 0.30 -0.19 -20.36
N LEU A 492 -0.63 0.60 -20.85
CA LEU A 492 -2.03 0.56 -20.41
C LEU A 492 -2.78 -0.56 -21.16
N ARG A 493 -3.44 -1.43 -20.42
CA ARG A 493 -4.26 -2.54 -20.95
C ARG A 493 -5.69 -2.42 -20.44
N MET A 494 -6.64 -2.45 -21.34
CA MET A 494 -8.06 -2.34 -21.01
C MET A 494 -8.83 -3.56 -21.50
N LEU A 495 -9.48 -4.24 -20.60
CA LEU A 495 -10.51 -5.22 -20.94
C LEU A 495 -11.84 -4.48 -21.08
N VAL A 496 -12.48 -4.60 -22.21
CA VAL A 496 -13.82 -4.06 -22.48
C VAL A 496 -14.80 -5.22 -22.33
N VAL A 497 -15.67 -5.14 -21.34
CA VAL A 497 -16.68 -6.19 -21.09
C VAL A 497 -17.77 -6.11 -22.15
N ASP A 498 -18.12 -7.26 -22.74
CA ASP A 498 -19.17 -7.33 -23.75
C ASP A 498 -20.53 -6.93 -23.14
N ALA A 499 -21.30 -6.14 -23.88
CA ALA A 499 -22.60 -5.64 -23.46
C ALA A 499 -23.64 -6.77 -23.23
N ASP A 500 -23.45 -7.92 -23.86
CA ASP A 500 -24.32 -9.09 -23.72
C ASP A 500 -24.05 -9.86 -22.40
N THR A 501 -22.89 -9.66 -21.75
CA THR A 501 -22.53 -10.29 -20.49
C THR A 501 -22.68 -9.29 -19.33
N THR A 502 -23.51 -9.62 -18.34
CA THR A 502 -23.67 -8.78 -17.16
C THR A 502 -22.74 -9.24 -16.05
N ILE A 503 -21.63 -8.52 -15.85
CA ILE A 503 -20.71 -8.75 -14.74
C ILE A 503 -21.04 -7.76 -13.62
N PRO A 504 -21.21 -8.21 -12.36
CA PRO A 504 -21.47 -7.30 -11.25
C PRO A 504 -20.26 -6.38 -11.00
N GLY A 505 -20.50 -5.09 -10.81
CA GLY A 505 -19.45 -4.18 -10.35
C GLY A 505 -19.19 -4.31 -8.85
N PRO A 506 -18.10 -3.67 -8.31
CA PRO A 506 -17.69 -3.85 -6.90
C PRO A 506 -18.80 -3.59 -5.88
N GLY A 507 -19.60 -2.55 -6.07
CA GLY A 507 -20.72 -2.24 -5.17
C GLY A 507 -21.83 -3.28 -5.22
N GLN A 508 -22.06 -3.93 -6.37
CA GLN A 508 -23.04 -5.01 -6.46
C GLN A 508 -22.53 -6.28 -5.79
N VAL A 509 -21.25 -6.62 -5.95
CA VAL A 509 -20.61 -7.75 -5.24
C VAL A 509 -20.68 -7.54 -3.73
N GLN A 510 -20.34 -6.35 -3.23
CA GLN A 510 -20.48 -6.03 -1.81
C GLN A 510 -21.91 -6.21 -1.30
N ASN A 511 -22.91 -5.79 -2.10
CA ASN A 511 -24.31 -6.03 -1.75
C ASN A 511 -24.66 -7.52 -1.72
N THR A 512 -24.09 -8.32 -2.62
CA THR A 512 -24.26 -9.78 -2.61
C THR A 512 -23.69 -10.38 -1.33
N PHE A 513 -22.46 -10.02 -0.95
CA PHE A 513 -21.85 -10.46 0.32
C PHE A 513 -22.69 -10.06 1.54
N ASN A 514 -23.20 -8.83 1.58
CA ASN A 514 -24.00 -8.34 2.69
C ASN A 514 -25.38 -9.00 2.78
N SER A 515 -25.95 -9.45 1.66
CA SER A 515 -27.31 -10.03 1.58
C SER A 515 -27.34 -11.55 1.61
N ASP A 516 -26.21 -12.23 1.40
CA ASP A 516 -26.15 -13.69 1.50
C ASP A 516 -26.43 -14.14 2.94
N PRO A 517 -27.38 -15.07 3.16
CA PRO A 517 -27.79 -15.48 4.51
C PRO A 517 -26.69 -16.20 5.30
N LEU A 518 -25.83 -17.00 4.63
CA LEU A 518 -24.75 -17.73 5.29
C LEU A 518 -23.64 -16.78 5.69
N ILE A 519 -23.19 -15.92 4.79
CA ILE A 519 -22.18 -14.88 5.03
C ILE A 519 -22.66 -13.93 6.15
N SER A 520 -23.88 -13.41 6.02
CA SER A 520 -24.47 -12.50 7.02
C SER A 520 -24.57 -13.14 8.40
N SER A 521 -24.92 -14.43 8.48
CA SER A 521 -24.96 -15.16 9.75
C SER A 521 -23.57 -15.29 10.39
N GLN A 522 -22.55 -15.65 9.61
CA GLN A 522 -21.18 -15.79 10.10
C GLN A 522 -20.60 -14.42 10.53
N ILE A 523 -20.79 -13.37 9.73
CA ILE A 523 -20.38 -11.99 10.10
C ILE A 523 -21.06 -11.54 11.39
N ASN A 524 -22.35 -11.87 11.59
CA ASN A 524 -23.03 -11.57 12.84
C ASN A 524 -22.47 -12.32 14.04
N LEU A 525 -21.98 -13.55 13.85
CA LEU A 525 -21.27 -14.30 14.90
C LEU A 525 -19.93 -13.61 15.25
N LEU A 526 -19.16 -13.18 14.25
CA LEU A 526 -17.91 -12.46 14.46
C LEU A 526 -18.11 -11.10 15.16
N LYS A 527 -19.28 -10.46 14.99
CA LYS A 527 -19.67 -9.19 15.66
C LYS A 527 -20.19 -9.39 17.10
N GLN A 528 -20.29 -10.63 17.59
CA GLN A 528 -20.83 -10.86 18.94
C GLN A 528 -19.84 -10.43 20.04
N GLY A 529 -20.38 -9.96 21.15
CA GLY A 529 -19.58 -9.52 22.29
C GLY A 529 -19.03 -8.11 22.12
N GLN A 530 -17.72 -7.95 22.25
CA GLN A 530 -17.01 -6.68 22.09
C GLN A 530 -16.08 -6.71 20.85
N SER A 531 -16.55 -7.34 19.79
CA SER A 531 -15.81 -7.45 18.53
C SER A 531 -16.40 -6.54 17.47
N GLU A 532 -15.53 -5.97 16.65
CA GLU A 532 -15.82 -5.20 15.46
C GLU A 532 -15.28 -5.93 14.23
N VAL A 533 -16.07 -6.02 13.18
CA VAL A 533 -15.66 -6.62 11.90
C VAL A 533 -15.35 -5.49 10.92
N ILE A 534 -14.17 -5.55 10.33
CA ILE A 534 -13.67 -4.62 9.33
C ILE A 534 -13.52 -5.39 8.02
N ASN A 535 -14.18 -4.93 6.98
CA ASN A 535 -13.95 -5.43 5.64
C ASN A 535 -12.75 -4.69 5.04
N GLY A 536 -11.80 -5.43 4.49
CA GLY A 536 -10.70 -4.87 3.73
C GLY A 536 -11.11 -4.48 2.31
N ASN A 537 -10.13 -4.10 1.50
CA ASN A 537 -10.32 -3.71 0.11
C ASN A 537 -10.92 -4.86 -0.71
N LEU A 538 -11.90 -4.54 -1.55
CA LEU A 538 -12.46 -5.48 -2.51
C LEU A 538 -11.62 -5.45 -3.79
N LEU A 539 -10.78 -6.47 -3.98
CA LEU A 539 -9.99 -6.67 -5.19
C LEU A 539 -10.83 -7.31 -6.29
N THR A 540 -10.66 -6.84 -7.52
CA THR A 540 -11.28 -7.42 -8.73
C THR A 540 -10.17 -7.90 -9.64
N LEU A 541 -10.12 -9.20 -10.01
CA LEU A 541 -8.99 -9.81 -10.68
C LEU A 541 -9.44 -10.61 -11.91
N PRO A 542 -8.82 -10.42 -13.09
CA PRO A 542 -9.16 -11.15 -14.32
C PRO A 542 -8.45 -12.51 -14.32
N VAL A 543 -9.04 -13.50 -13.66
CA VAL A 543 -8.56 -14.89 -13.57
C VAL A 543 -9.66 -15.87 -13.89
N GLY A 544 -9.32 -17.10 -14.23
CA GLY A 544 -10.29 -18.15 -14.59
C GLY A 544 -11.11 -17.84 -15.83
N GLY A 545 -10.64 -16.96 -16.70
CA GLY A 545 -11.38 -16.48 -17.88
C GLY A 545 -12.56 -15.55 -17.53
N GLY A 546 -12.72 -15.18 -16.26
CA GLY A 546 -13.75 -14.29 -15.74
C GLY A 546 -13.17 -13.23 -14.80
N LEU A 547 -13.96 -12.81 -13.83
CA LEU A 547 -13.54 -11.86 -12.81
C LEU A 547 -13.77 -12.46 -11.41
N LEU A 548 -12.68 -12.61 -10.69
CA LEU A 548 -12.66 -13.01 -9.28
C LEU A 548 -12.65 -11.76 -8.40
N TYR A 549 -13.53 -11.75 -7.41
CA TYR A 549 -13.58 -10.74 -6.37
C TYR A 549 -13.07 -11.34 -5.07
N VAL A 550 -12.14 -10.65 -4.41
CA VAL A 550 -11.53 -11.11 -3.15
C VAL A 550 -11.59 -9.97 -2.14
N GLN A 551 -12.10 -10.24 -0.94
CA GLN A 551 -12.18 -9.29 0.15
C GLN A 551 -11.78 -9.95 1.47
N PRO A 552 -10.66 -9.54 2.09
CA PRO A 552 -10.28 -10.01 3.42
C PRO A 552 -11.20 -9.40 4.48
N VAL A 553 -11.49 -10.19 5.52
CA VAL A 553 -12.35 -9.80 6.65
C VAL A 553 -11.55 -9.89 7.94
N PHE A 554 -11.38 -8.75 8.58
CA PHE A 554 -10.65 -8.59 9.83
C PHE A 554 -11.59 -8.45 11.01
N VAL A 555 -11.11 -8.87 12.18
CA VAL A 555 -11.82 -8.70 13.45
C VAL A 555 -10.88 -8.02 14.45
N GLN A 556 -11.41 -7.05 15.18
CA GLN A 556 -10.71 -6.39 16.27
C GLN A 556 -11.61 -6.21 17.49
N ALA A 557 -11.03 -5.85 18.63
CA ALA A 557 -11.80 -5.44 19.80
C ALA A 557 -12.47 -4.07 19.52
N SER A 558 -13.74 -3.92 19.89
CA SER A 558 -14.48 -2.66 19.74
C SER A 558 -14.05 -1.58 20.75
N SER A 559 -13.24 -1.94 21.75
CA SER A 559 -12.69 -1.05 22.77
C SER A 559 -11.36 -1.57 23.30
N GLY A 560 -10.48 -0.67 23.72
CA GLY A 560 -9.13 -1.00 24.16
C GLY A 560 -8.09 -0.93 23.04
N THR A 561 -7.15 -1.88 23.01
CA THR A 561 -6.15 -1.95 21.95
C THR A 561 -6.78 -2.47 20.66
N GLN A 562 -6.73 -1.65 19.63
CA GLN A 562 -7.17 -2.06 18.29
C GLN A 562 -6.08 -2.89 17.64
N LEU A 563 -6.41 -4.15 17.34
CA LEU A 563 -5.52 -5.12 16.69
C LEU A 563 -6.37 -5.86 15.63
N PRO A 564 -6.54 -5.30 14.43
CA PRO A 564 -7.22 -6.00 13.35
C PRO A 564 -6.46 -7.26 12.96
N GLN A 565 -7.11 -8.41 13.08
CA GLN A 565 -6.58 -9.73 12.73
C GLN A 565 -7.41 -10.30 11.59
N LEU A 566 -6.76 -10.84 10.56
CA LEU A 566 -7.43 -11.48 9.45
C LEU A 566 -8.07 -12.79 9.92
N GLN A 567 -9.40 -12.86 9.83
CA GLN A 567 -10.14 -14.03 10.29
C GLN A 567 -10.70 -14.86 9.15
N LYS A 568 -11.16 -14.21 8.08
CA LYS A 568 -11.78 -14.88 6.95
C LYS A 568 -11.55 -14.13 5.65
N VAL A 569 -11.79 -14.82 4.53
CA VAL A 569 -11.72 -14.25 3.19
C VAL A 569 -13.05 -14.49 2.47
N LEU A 570 -13.62 -13.41 1.93
CA LEU A 570 -14.78 -13.46 1.03
C LEU A 570 -14.29 -13.54 -0.40
N VAL A 571 -14.85 -14.43 -1.19
CA VAL A 571 -14.61 -14.54 -2.62
C VAL A 571 -15.91 -14.62 -3.40
N ALA A 572 -15.92 -14.08 -4.63
CA ALA A 572 -17.03 -14.21 -5.55
C ALA A 572 -16.54 -14.42 -6.99
N PHE A 573 -17.24 -15.25 -7.75
CA PHE A 573 -17.02 -15.44 -9.19
C PHE A 573 -18.38 -15.69 -9.85
N GLY A 574 -18.73 -14.88 -10.83
CA GLY A 574 -20.08 -14.93 -11.41
C GLY A 574 -21.17 -14.68 -10.37
N ASN A 575 -22.00 -15.71 -10.10
CA ASN A 575 -23.06 -15.66 -9.09
C ASN A 575 -22.73 -16.48 -7.82
N GLU A 576 -21.60 -17.17 -7.81
CA GLU A 576 -21.19 -18.00 -6.69
C GLU A 576 -20.34 -17.16 -5.70
N VAL A 577 -20.48 -17.49 -4.41
CA VAL A 577 -19.75 -16.83 -3.31
C VAL A 577 -19.25 -17.88 -2.33
N ALA A 578 -18.08 -17.60 -1.69
CA ALA A 578 -17.60 -18.42 -0.59
C ALA A 578 -17.01 -17.50 0.52
N PHE A 579 -17.00 -18.01 1.76
CA PHE A 579 -16.54 -17.29 2.94
C PHE A 579 -15.85 -18.25 3.91
N GLU A 580 -14.53 -18.37 3.79
CA GLU A 580 -13.75 -19.37 4.51
C GLU A 580 -12.59 -18.72 5.29
N ASP A 581 -11.87 -19.52 6.08
CA ASP A 581 -10.82 -19.05 6.96
C ASP A 581 -9.57 -18.63 6.18
N THR A 582 -9.27 -19.28 5.05
CA THR A 582 -8.15 -18.98 4.16
C THR A 582 -8.63 -18.66 2.75
N LEU A 583 -7.80 -17.96 1.99
CA LEU A 583 -8.09 -17.72 0.56
C LEU A 583 -8.11 -19.05 -0.20
N ASN A 584 -7.18 -19.96 0.11
CA ASN A 584 -7.11 -21.27 -0.53
C ASN A 584 -8.43 -22.06 -0.35
N GLU A 585 -8.92 -22.16 0.90
CA GLU A 585 -10.19 -22.82 1.21
C GLU A 585 -11.38 -22.15 0.50
N ALA A 586 -11.41 -20.81 0.50
CA ALA A 586 -12.46 -20.04 -0.14
C ALA A 586 -12.50 -20.28 -1.66
N LEU A 587 -11.34 -20.33 -2.31
CA LEU A 587 -11.25 -20.66 -3.74
C LEU A 587 -11.65 -22.12 -4.01
N ASP A 588 -11.21 -23.06 -3.19
CA ASP A 588 -11.57 -24.46 -3.37
C ASP A 588 -13.09 -24.67 -3.23
N VAL A 589 -13.72 -24.08 -2.22
CA VAL A 589 -15.18 -24.12 -2.05
C VAL A 589 -15.88 -23.48 -3.25
N LEU A 590 -15.39 -22.31 -3.70
CA LEU A 590 -15.98 -21.58 -4.82
C LEU A 590 -15.92 -22.38 -6.13
N PHE A 591 -14.79 -23.07 -6.39
CA PHE A 591 -14.57 -23.85 -7.61
C PHE A 591 -14.88 -25.36 -7.45
N GLY A 592 -15.86 -25.70 -6.64
CA GLY A 592 -16.43 -27.06 -6.55
C GLY A 592 -15.55 -28.09 -5.84
N GLY A 593 -14.69 -27.66 -4.92
CA GLY A 593 -13.85 -28.46 -4.04
C GLY A 593 -12.39 -28.57 -4.44
N ASP A 594 -11.98 -28.01 -5.58
CA ASP A 594 -10.59 -27.93 -6.04
C ASP A 594 -10.46 -26.80 -7.07
N SER A 595 -9.83 -25.70 -6.65
CA SER A 595 -9.57 -24.54 -7.51
C SER A 595 -8.41 -24.78 -8.50
N GLY A 596 -7.54 -25.73 -8.19
CA GLY A 596 -6.32 -26.07 -8.96
C GLY A 596 -5.11 -25.21 -8.64
N VAL A 597 -5.15 -24.39 -7.60
CA VAL A 597 -4.07 -23.48 -7.18
C VAL A 597 -3.80 -23.59 -5.68
N ASP A 598 -2.59 -23.19 -5.30
CA ASP A 598 -2.16 -22.97 -3.93
C ASP A 598 -1.83 -21.46 -3.77
N THR A 599 -2.53 -20.82 -2.87
CA THR A 599 -2.40 -19.36 -2.62
C THR A 599 -1.29 -19.03 -1.62
N GLY A 600 -0.70 -20.05 -0.99
CA GLY A 600 0.38 -19.89 -0.01
C GLY A 600 -0.08 -19.58 1.42
N ASP A 601 -1.40 -19.44 1.67
CA ASP A 601 -1.98 -19.22 3.01
C ASP A 601 -2.60 -20.49 3.64
N ALA A 602 -2.48 -21.62 2.95
CA ALA A 602 -2.98 -22.92 3.41
C ALA A 602 -2.16 -23.52 4.57
N ASP A 603 -0.83 -23.30 4.55
CA ASP A 603 0.10 -23.80 5.56
C ASP A 603 0.40 -22.70 6.60
N VAL A 604 -0.47 -22.53 7.56
CA VAL A 604 -0.32 -21.53 8.63
C VAL A 604 0.89 -21.91 9.50
N THR A 605 1.99 -21.20 9.37
CA THR A 605 3.19 -21.41 10.18
C THR A 605 2.96 -20.90 11.59
N PRO A 606 3.10 -21.73 12.65
CA PRO A 606 3.01 -21.27 14.04
C PRO A 606 4.07 -20.20 14.27
N THR A 607 3.67 -19.03 14.78
CA THR A 607 4.61 -17.97 15.14
C THR A 607 5.55 -18.49 16.22
N PRO A 608 6.89 -18.47 16.04
CA PRO A 608 7.81 -18.71 17.15
C PRO A 608 7.61 -17.57 18.16
N GLY A 609 7.22 -17.93 19.37
CA GLY A 609 7.21 -16.99 20.48
C GLY A 609 8.60 -16.34 20.63
N PRO A 610 8.70 -15.14 21.24
CA PRO A 610 9.97 -14.44 21.38
C PRO A 610 10.99 -15.35 22.04
N THR A 611 12.05 -15.71 21.31
CA THR A 611 13.17 -16.50 21.83
C THR A 611 13.88 -15.65 22.87
N PRO A 612 13.98 -16.10 24.14
CA PRO A 612 14.77 -15.39 25.14
C PRO A 612 16.24 -15.38 24.70
N ALA A 613 16.88 -14.21 24.72
CA ALA A 613 18.29 -14.05 24.42
C ALA A 613 19.14 -14.93 25.34
N PRO A 614 20.25 -15.54 24.86
CA PRO A 614 21.11 -16.39 25.68
C PRO A 614 21.79 -15.59 26.78
N THR A 615 21.55 -15.96 28.03
CA THR A 615 22.23 -15.43 29.20
C THR A 615 23.68 -15.93 29.19
N PRO A 616 24.70 -15.08 29.46
CA PRO A 616 26.09 -15.54 29.60
C PRO A 616 26.27 -16.38 30.87
N GLY A 617 26.93 -17.51 30.71
CA GLY A 617 27.00 -18.65 31.60
C GLY A 617 27.39 -18.43 33.05
N GLU A 618 26.66 -19.09 33.90
CA GLU A 618 27.11 -19.60 35.20
C GLU A 618 27.40 -21.13 35.08
N PRO A 619 28.33 -21.68 35.85
CA PRO A 619 28.83 -23.05 35.63
C PRO A 619 27.79 -24.11 36.01
N THR A 620 27.61 -25.03 35.10
CA THR A 620 26.73 -26.19 35.14
C THR A 620 27.00 -27.07 36.38
N PRO A 621 25.97 -27.40 37.19
CA PRO A 621 25.94 -28.64 37.97
C PRO A 621 25.44 -29.78 37.05
N GLU A 622 26.02 -30.96 37.23
CA GLU A 622 25.64 -32.20 36.55
C GLU A 622 24.11 -32.48 36.65
N PRO A 623 23.50 -33.03 35.60
CA PRO A 623 22.07 -33.27 35.57
C PRO A 623 21.68 -34.44 36.45
N THR A 624 20.83 -34.16 37.44
CA THR A 624 19.93 -35.16 38.00
C THR A 624 18.62 -35.04 37.27
N ASP A 625 18.24 -36.11 36.54
CA ASP A 625 16.96 -36.22 35.83
C ASP A 625 15.76 -35.89 36.74
N PRO A 626 14.90 -34.96 36.36
CA PRO A 626 13.52 -34.97 36.84
C PRO A 626 12.76 -35.97 35.96
N ALA A 627 12.10 -36.93 36.61
CA ALA A 627 11.23 -37.88 35.94
C ALA A 627 10.17 -37.11 35.12
N GLU A 628 10.19 -37.30 33.77
CA GLU A 628 9.06 -36.93 32.93
C GLU A 628 7.78 -37.58 33.47
N PRO A 629 6.67 -36.82 33.63
CA PRO A 629 5.37 -37.45 33.86
C PRO A 629 5.07 -38.38 32.68
N PRO A 630 4.50 -39.58 32.93
CA PRO A 630 4.27 -40.53 31.84
C PRO A 630 3.40 -39.86 30.78
N ALA A 631 3.89 -39.79 29.57
CA ALA A 631 3.20 -39.23 28.39
C ALA A 631 1.76 -39.80 28.24
N ASP A 632 1.51 -40.98 28.76
CA ASP A 632 0.23 -41.66 28.82
C ASP A 632 -0.85 -40.93 29.67
N GLU A 633 -0.49 -40.27 30.80
CA GLU A 633 -1.47 -39.60 31.67
C GLU A 633 -1.93 -38.24 31.09
N TYR A 634 -1.05 -37.49 30.43
CA TYR A 634 -1.39 -36.26 29.76
C TYR A 634 -2.27 -36.52 28.52
N GLN A 635 -1.90 -37.52 27.73
CA GLN A 635 -2.70 -37.94 26.56
C GLN A 635 -4.06 -38.49 27.00
N ALA A 636 -4.15 -39.23 28.09
CA ALA A 636 -5.42 -39.74 28.63
C ALA A 636 -6.34 -38.58 29.07
N ALA A 637 -5.80 -37.57 29.73
CA ALA A 637 -6.56 -36.39 30.16
C ALA A 637 -7.03 -35.54 28.95
N LEU A 638 -6.24 -35.45 27.88
CA LEU A 638 -6.59 -34.76 26.66
C LEU A 638 -7.75 -35.45 25.89
N VAL A 639 -7.69 -36.79 25.79
CA VAL A 639 -8.75 -37.60 25.20
C VAL A 639 -10.05 -37.49 26.00
N GLU A 640 -9.95 -37.48 27.36
CA GLU A 640 -11.12 -37.30 28.22
C GLU A 640 -11.77 -35.92 28.06
N ALA A 641 -10.96 -34.86 27.97
CA ALA A 641 -11.46 -33.49 27.69
C ALA A 641 -12.16 -33.42 26.35
N GLN A 642 -11.58 -34.00 25.30
CA GLN A 642 -12.16 -34.03 23.96
C GLN A 642 -13.48 -34.80 23.93
N GLN A 643 -13.55 -35.96 24.57
CA GLN A 643 -14.79 -36.74 24.64
C GLN A 643 -15.87 -36.02 25.45
N ALA A 644 -15.52 -35.40 26.56
CA ALA A 644 -16.47 -34.62 27.35
C ALA A 644 -17.04 -33.40 26.59
N MET A 645 -16.25 -32.74 25.72
CA MET A 645 -16.75 -31.68 24.84
C MET A 645 -17.76 -32.21 23.81
N LEU A 646 -17.49 -33.36 23.21
CA LEU A 646 -18.41 -33.98 22.24
C LEU A 646 -19.74 -34.40 22.93
N ASP A 647 -19.66 -35.00 24.10
CA ASP A 647 -20.82 -35.43 24.88
C ASP A 647 -21.67 -34.22 25.33
N ARG A 648 -21.02 -33.12 25.74
CA ARG A 648 -21.69 -31.86 26.08
C ARG A 648 -22.43 -31.26 24.89
N GLN A 649 -21.82 -31.28 23.72
CA GLN A 649 -22.43 -30.78 22.49
C GLN A 649 -23.63 -31.65 22.06
N ALA A 650 -23.50 -32.97 22.15
CA ALA A 650 -24.56 -33.90 21.85
C ALA A 650 -25.76 -33.76 22.82
N ALA A 651 -25.48 -33.60 24.12
CA ALA A 651 -26.49 -33.35 25.14
C ALA A 651 -27.24 -32.02 24.92
N LEU A 652 -26.53 -30.98 24.52
CA LEU A 652 -27.13 -29.69 24.17
C LEU A 652 -28.07 -29.79 22.96
N GLN A 653 -27.63 -30.50 21.93
CA GLN A 653 -28.47 -30.75 20.74
C GLN A 653 -29.73 -31.61 21.03
N ALA A 654 -29.59 -32.51 21.99
CA ALA A 654 -30.71 -33.34 22.45
C ALA A 654 -31.65 -32.65 23.46
N GLY A 655 -31.27 -31.47 23.99
CA GLY A 655 -32.02 -30.76 25.01
C GLY A 655 -31.95 -31.45 26.41
N ASP A 656 -30.98 -32.33 26.61
CA ASP A 656 -30.81 -33.09 27.86
C ASP A 656 -29.87 -32.35 28.82
N TRP A 657 -30.43 -31.50 29.66
CA TRP A 657 -29.71 -30.67 30.64
C TRP A 657 -29.00 -31.48 31.71
N THR A 658 -29.44 -32.71 32.00
CA THR A 658 -28.80 -33.60 32.98
C THR A 658 -27.50 -34.16 32.39
N ALA A 659 -27.55 -34.71 31.20
CA ALA A 659 -26.37 -35.18 30.46
C ALA A 659 -25.40 -34.05 30.14
N TYR A 660 -25.88 -32.83 29.85
CA TYR A 660 -25.04 -31.64 29.68
C TYR A 660 -24.24 -31.33 30.94
N GLY A 661 -24.88 -31.31 32.11
CA GLY A 661 -24.20 -31.06 33.42
C GLY A 661 -23.13 -32.10 33.72
N GLU A 662 -23.43 -33.40 33.51
CA GLU A 662 -22.47 -34.47 33.71
C GLU A 662 -21.25 -34.39 32.74
N ALA A 663 -21.46 -33.99 31.52
CA ALA A 663 -20.39 -33.79 30.55
C ALA A 663 -19.54 -32.54 30.86
N ASP A 664 -20.13 -31.47 31.37
CA ASP A 664 -19.45 -30.22 31.74
C ASP A 664 -18.57 -30.44 33.01
N GLU A 665 -19.05 -31.23 34.00
CA GLU A 665 -18.26 -31.63 35.16
C GLU A 665 -17.05 -32.48 34.75
N ARG A 666 -17.19 -33.44 33.82
CA ARG A 666 -16.08 -34.24 33.29
C ARG A 666 -15.06 -33.38 32.54
N LEU A 667 -15.53 -32.44 31.74
CA LEU A 667 -14.66 -31.51 31.01
C LEU A 667 -13.84 -30.68 31.99
N THR A 668 -14.47 -30.12 33.02
CA THR A 668 -13.79 -29.31 34.05
C THR A 668 -12.72 -30.13 34.77
N ALA A 669 -13.03 -31.38 35.21
CA ALA A 669 -12.08 -32.27 35.88
C ALA A 669 -10.89 -32.65 34.97
N ALA A 670 -11.15 -32.89 33.67
CA ALA A 670 -10.08 -33.21 32.71
C ALA A 670 -9.15 -32.02 32.46
N VAL A 671 -9.70 -30.79 32.36
CA VAL A 671 -8.92 -29.56 32.21
C VAL A 671 -8.10 -29.26 33.47
N GLU A 672 -8.64 -29.41 34.68
CA GLU A 672 -7.89 -29.24 35.94
C GLU A 672 -6.73 -30.26 36.03
N LYS A 673 -6.95 -31.49 35.54
CA LYS A 673 -5.90 -32.49 35.48
C LYS A 673 -4.81 -32.15 34.48
N LEU A 674 -5.17 -31.60 33.30
CA LEU A 674 -4.20 -31.12 32.30
C LEU A 674 -3.36 -29.97 32.83
N ILE A 675 -3.96 -29.02 33.54
CA ILE A 675 -3.24 -27.92 34.18
C ILE A 675 -2.27 -28.44 35.23
N ALA A 676 -2.70 -29.37 36.11
CA ALA A 676 -1.85 -29.95 37.14
C ALA A 676 -0.69 -30.80 36.58
N LEU A 677 -0.85 -31.39 35.38
CA LEU A 677 0.20 -32.14 34.69
C LEU A 677 1.14 -31.21 33.87
N GLY A 678 0.68 -30.02 33.48
CA GLY A 678 1.48 -29.02 32.80
C GLY A 678 2.31 -28.11 33.72
N GLU A 679 2.01 -28.08 35.02
CA GLU A 679 2.77 -27.35 36.07
C GLU A 679 3.88 -28.19 36.73
N GLN A 680 4.03 -29.48 36.35
CA GLN A 680 5.12 -30.34 36.80
C GLN A 680 6.23 -30.45 35.78
#